data_f5535d5813eb5d4acc7bf059f36c3cfe
#
_entry.id   f5535d5813eb5d4acc7bf059f36c3cfe
#
_cell.length_a   1.000
_cell.length_b   1.000
_cell.length_c   1.000
_cell.angle_alpha   90.00
_cell.angle_beta   90.00
_cell.angle_gamma   90.00
#
_symmetry.space_group_name_H-M   'P 1'
#
loop_
_entity.id
_entity.type
_entity.pdbx_description
1 polymer ?
#
loop_
_entity_poly.entity_id
_entity_poly.type
_entity_poly.pdbx_seq_one_letter_code
_entity_poly.pdbx_strand_id
1 'polypeptide(L)'
;MANLLVTALNAGELSPYMDARTDVQKYRSGCRTLENMVVLPYGGVYRRAGTEYLGEAKNANQRCRLIGFNFSVTTRFVLEFGHQYIRFWGNDSQVLSGGSPLEVASPYQESELRELQYVQVNDIMYLAHANHAPRKLTRVSDTNWTLTTVAWSYPPLLDQNLTTTTIASSAASGSATLTASASTFVAGHVGSQWAIQWPRNSGAISTTIDANKTTTDTLDIQGSWTLTTVGTWIGTVRLLRIPQKEMDEDGGSGFTAYEVVREFNSLTTARNFTATGTEDERVGLKLQVLNYASNTSARVFLESTDFNSGGTVTINSVASGTSAGATVNKWLGSVITGTTQWSEAAFSAVRGYPRAVAIHEQRLCFGGTSHQPNTVWCSKVDDFENFQLGVGADDGLQFTVASSEGNRIEWMFSQKRLMLGTSGDEWTIGGANSGEAFSSTNVQAQKQSSFGSKTMRAILLNDVLLFVQRRGRKVRELTYNFERDGWVAPDLTVLSEHVTQGELVELAFQQQPDAILWAVRGDGQLVGMSYERDQEVVAWHRHTTDGEFESVATVYGLSGADDEVWLVVKRTINGQTKRYIERFKADNRAKFEAQTKDDWWYLDCAKRYSGTATATITGLSHLEGKTVSVLANGAVQPDETVASGQITLDKTYTKVLAGLPYTSTILPMKFDFDLRDGPTRGRKKRINRVEVSLFKSLAGEASTNGTEWLWIYPRDFDDPMDASPPPFSGDAEVVVAGDYSDDSDIYLRQRLPYPFTVRALVVKLDAYGD
;
A
#
# COMPACT_ATOMS: atom_id res chain seq x y z
N MET A 1 45.82 -6.13 30.04
CA MET A 1 44.39 -5.71 30.10
C MET A 1 44.18 -4.60 29.06
N ALA A 2 43.22 -4.75 28.19
CA ALA A 2 42.75 -3.69 27.31
C ALA A 2 41.31 -3.32 27.65
N ASN A 3 41.00 -2.03 27.58
CA ASN A 3 39.63 -1.54 27.70
C ASN A 3 39.14 -1.24 26.29
N LEU A 4 38.11 -1.95 25.85
CA LEU A 4 37.49 -1.76 24.56
C LEU A 4 36.15 -1.08 24.75
N LEU A 5 35.99 0.08 24.13
CA LEU A 5 34.75 0.85 24.16
C LEU A 5 33.96 0.58 22.84
N VAL A 6 32.73 0.09 22.99
CA VAL A 6 31.74 0.04 21.92
C VAL A 6 30.78 1.20 22.16
N THR A 7 30.94 2.25 21.39
CA THR A 7 30.18 3.50 21.56
C THR A 7 28.80 3.45 20.93
N ALA A 8 28.58 2.54 19.99
CA ALA A 8 27.33 2.43 19.27
C ALA A 8 27.06 0.98 18.84
N LEU A 9 25.79 0.64 18.64
CA LEU A 9 25.29 -0.64 18.12
C LEU A 9 24.39 -0.40 16.89
N ASN A 10 24.59 0.71 16.19
CA ASN A 10 23.71 1.23 15.14
C ASN A 10 23.94 0.62 13.74
N ALA A 11 24.84 -0.35 13.61
CA ALA A 11 24.92 -1.16 12.40
C ALA A 11 23.94 -2.34 12.39
N GLY A 12 23.28 -2.62 13.52
CA GLY A 12 22.31 -3.70 13.66
C GLY A 12 22.93 -5.09 13.64
N GLU A 13 22.15 -6.10 13.25
CA GLU A 13 22.61 -7.47 13.15
C GLU A 13 23.34 -7.70 11.83
N LEU A 14 24.61 -8.11 11.91
CA LEU A 14 25.50 -8.33 10.76
C LEU A 14 25.60 -9.81 10.43
N SER A 15 25.81 -10.10 9.15
CA SER A 15 26.01 -11.45 8.61
C SER A 15 27.16 -12.17 9.30
N PRO A 16 27.05 -13.47 9.58
CA PRO A 16 28.16 -14.29 10.06
C PRO A 16 29.43 -14.23 9.19
N TYR A 17 29.28 -13.93 7.91
CA TYR A 17 30.44 -13.70 7.01
C TYR A 17 31.26 -12.45 7.37
N MET A 18 30.71 -11.57 8.20
CA MET A 18 31.39 -10.39 8.70
C MET A 18 32.33 -10.68 9.88
N ASP A 19 32.26 -11.84 10.51
CA ASP A 19 33.02 -12.18 11.73
C ASP A 19 34.55 -11.95 11.65
N ALA A 20 35.11 -11.83 10.44
CA ALA A 20 36.53 -11.58 10.23
C ALA A 20 36.85 -10.18 9.72
N ARG A 21 35.85 -9.37 9.42
CA ARG A 21 35.99 -8.13 8.67
C ARG A 21 36.12 -6.91 9.59
N THR A 22 37.14 -6.92 10.47
CA THR A 22 37.45 -5.81 11.38
C THR A 22 37.87 -4.54 10.66
N ASP A 23 38.19 -4.64 9.35
CA ASP A 23 38.53 -3.55 8.43
C ASP A 23 37.27 -2.71 8.04
N VAL A 24 36.08 -3.30 8.14
CA VAL A 24 34.83 -2.58 7.84
C VAL A 24 34.41 -1.73 9.04
N GLN A 25 34.20 -0.43 8.83
CA GLN A 25 33.83 0.51 9.89
C GLN A 25 32.60 0.07 10.68
N LYS A 26 31.56 -0.45 10.01
CA LYS A 26 30.33 -0.94 10.64
C LYS A 26 30.50 -2.18 11.52
N TYR A 27 31.63 -2.88 11.43
CA TYR A 27 31.92 -4.05 12.26
C TYR A 27 31.85 -3.74 13.74
N ARG A 28 32.48 -2.62 14.16
CA ARG A 28 32.60 -2.25 15.59
C ARG A 28 31.27 -1.77 16.20
N SER A 29 30.33 -1.37 15.39
CA SER A 29 29.00 -0.93 15.81
C SER A 29 27.91 -1.95 15.49
N GLY A 30 28.26 -3.17 15.09
CA GLY A 30 27.35 -4.24 14.75
C GLY A 30 27.19 -5.29 15.85
N CYS A 31 26.17 -6.11 15.67
CA CYS A 31 25.88 -7.27 16.50
C CYS A 31 25.87 -8.55 15.66
N ARG A 32 26.32 -9.66 16.24
CA ARG A 32 26.11 -11.01 15.69
C ARG A 32 24.69 -11.50 15.90
N THR A 33 24.04 -11.02 16.99
CA THR A 33 22.63 -11.28 17.28
C THR A 33 22.03 -10.02 17.88
N LEU A 34 20.91 -9.59 17.31
CA LEU A 34 20.12 -8.49 17.84
C LEU A 34 18.64 -8.88 17.77
N GLU A 35 18.17 -9.56 18.82
CA GLU A 35 16.84 -10.12 18.86
C GLU A 35 15.94 -9.41 19.86
N ASN A 36 14.71 -9.05 19.43
CA ASN A 36 13.74 -8.29 20.23
C ASN A 36 14.27 -6.95 20.75
N MET A 37 15.22 -6.39 20.04
CA MET A 37 15.79 -5.08 20.26
C MET A 37 15.55 -4.19 19.02
N VAL A 38 15.44 -2.90 19.22
CA VAL A 38 15.31 -1.89 18.15
C VAL A 38 16.50 -0.96 18.24
N VAL A 39 17.06 -0.62 17.10
CA VAL A 39 18.24 0.25 16.99
C VAL A 39 17.82 1.71 17.01
N LEU A 40 18.50 2.50 17.82
CA LEU A 40 18.38 3.95 17.85
C LEU A 40 19.37 4.61 16.88
N PRO A 41 18.97 5.63 16.12
CA PRO A 41 19.89 6.37 15.26
C PRO A 41 21.12 6.91 16.00
N TYR A 42 20.97 7.22 17.27
CA TYR A 42 22.02 7.79 18.13
C TYR A 42 23.07 6.77 18.60
N GLY A 43 22.94 5.49 18.26
CA GLY A 43 23.91 4.45 18.59
C GLY A 43 23.48 3.41 19.61
N GLY A 44 22.49 3.70 20.47
CA GLY A 44 21.97 2.73 21.44
C GLY A 44 20.95 1.76 20.84
N VAL A 45 20.61 0.73 21.61
CA VAL A 45 19.52 -0.21 21.31
C VAL A 45 18.59 -0.32 22.49
N TYR A 46 17.30 -0.49 22.22
CA TYR A 46 16.30 -0.65 23.28
C TYR A 46 15.40 -1.86 23.01
N ARG A 47 14.88 -2.43 24.07
CA ARG A 47 13.94 -3.54 24.02
C ARG A 47 12.65 -3.10 23.34
N ARG A 48 12.17 -3.85 22.34
CA ARG A 48 10.88 -3.56 21.72
C ARG A 48 9.74 -3.61 22.73
N ALA A 49 8.69 -2.87 22.49
CA ALA A 49 7.45 -3.03 23.24
C ALA A 49 6.85 -4.44 23.01
N GLY A 50 6.08 -4.91 23.97
CA GLY A 50 5.26 -6.09 23.82
C GLY A 50 4.00 -5.81 23.02
N THR A 51 3.23 -6.86 22.72
CA THR A 51 1.99 -6.75 21.95
C THR A 51 0.76 -6.78 22.84
N GLU A 52 -0.21 -5.92 22.50
CA GLU A 52 -1.55 -5.92 23.10
C GLU A 52 -2.46 -6.82 22.28
N TYR A 53 -3.17 -7.73 22.95
CA TYR A 53 -4.21 -8.54 22.32
C TYR A 53 -5.46 -7.71 22.09
N LEU A 54 -5.91 -7.58 20.85
CA LEU A 54 -7.11 -6.85 20.48
C LEU A 54 -8.30 -7.78 20.18
N GLY A 55 -8.04 -8.93 19.57
CA GLY A 55 -9.08 -9.90 19.28
C GLY A 55 -8.60 -11.08 18.44
N GLU A 56 -9.50 -11.99 18.12
CA GLU A 56 -9.26 -13.14 17.26
C GLU A 56 -9.73 -12.85 15.84
N ALA A 57 -8.93 -13.21 14.83
CA ALA A 57 -9.35 -13.19 13.44
C ALA A 57 -10.52 -14.14 13.22
N LYS A 58 -11.38 -13.86 12.22
CA LYS A 58 -12.59 -14.66 11.96
C LYS A 58 -12.30 -16.15 11.81
N ASN A 59 -11.27 -16.49 11.05
CA ASN A 59 -10.92 -17.87 10.71
C ASN A 59 -9.56 -18.25 11.32
N ALA A 60 -9.58 -19.04 12.39
CA ALA A 60 -8.36 -19.49 13.04
C ALA A 60 -7.44 -20.34 12.13
N ASN A 61 -8.00 -21.06 11.17
CA ASN A 61 -7.26 -21.99 10.30
C ASN A 61 -6.78 -21.39 8.97
N GLN A 62 -7.19 -20.15 8.66
CA GLN A 62 -6.86 -19.46 7.41
C GLN A 62 -6.13 -18.16 7.72
N ARG A 63 -5.11 -17.86 6.91
CA ARG A 63 -4.38 -16.60 7.03
C ARG A 63 -5.29 -15.41 6.71
N CYS A 64 -5.03 -14.31 7.36
CA CYS A 64 -5.57 -13.02 7.00
C CYS A 64 -4.42 -12.01 6.80
N ARG A 65 -4.71 -10.95 6.09
CA ARG A 65 -3.79 -9.84 5.82
C ARG A 65 -4.36 -8.55 6.39
N LEU A 66 -3.51 -7.78 7.05
CA LEU A 66 -3.88 -6.44 7.53
C LEU A 66 -3.51 -5.39 6.51
N ILE A 67 -4.41 -4.44 6.29
CA ILE A 67 -4.17 -3.27 5.44
C ILE A 67 -4.60 -2.03 6.22
N GLY A 68 -3.71 -1.05 6.35
CA GLY A 68 -4.03 0.22 6.97
C GLY A 68 -4.91 1.08 6.06
N PHE A 69 -5.89 1.76 6.66
CA PHE A 69 -6.75 2.75 6.02
C PHE A 69 -6.73 4.03 6.85
N ASN A 70 -6.04 5.05 6.36
CA ASN A 70 -5.87 6.33 7.03
C ASN A 70 -6.70 7.40 6.33
N PHE A 71 -7.81 7.80 6.93
CA PHE A 71 -8.64 8.90 6.41
C PHE A 71 -8.16 10.26 6.94
N SER A 72 -7.86 10.32 8.23
CA SER A 72 -7.37 11.52 8.89
C SER A 72 -6.51 11.16 10.11
N VAL A 73 -5.95 12.14 10.79
CA VAL A 73 -5.21 11.96 12.04
C VAL A 73 -6.11 11.51 13.21
N THR A 74 -7.42 11.59 13.08
CA THR A 74 -8.40 11.16 14.09
C THR A 74 -9.24 9.97 13.67
N THR A 75 -9.23 9.62 12.38
CA THR A 75 -10.06 8.54 11.81
C THR A 75 -9.18 7.60 11.00
N ARG A 76 -8.98 6.43 11.54
CA ARG A 76 -8.17 5.37 10.93
C ARG A 76 -8.76 4.00 11.22
N PHE A 77 -8.48 3.08 10.32
CA PHE A 77 -8.91 1.69 10.45
C PHE A 77 -7.78 0.76 10.03
N VAL A 78 -7.80 -0.44 10.59
CA VAL A 78 -7.05 -1.57 10.09
C VAL A 78 -8.04 -2.57 9.51
N LEU A 79 -7.86 -2.91 8.25
CA LEU A 79 -8.72 -3.81 7.50
C LEU A 79 -8.15 -5.22 7.59
N GLU A 80 -8.92 -6.14 8.13
CA GLU A 80 -8.63 -7.57 8.16
C GLU A 80 -9.20 -8.21 6.88
N PHE A 81 -8.36 -8.40 5.87
CA PHE A 81 -8.69 -9.17 4.68
C PHE A 81 -8.48 -10.66 4.96
N GLY A 82 -9.54 -11.43 4.94
CA GLY A 82 -9.49 -12.87 5.08
C GLY A 82 -10.10 -13.59 3.87
N HIS A 83 -10.24 -14.91 3.96
CA HIS A 83 -10.83 -15.72 2.90
C HIS A 83 -12.27 -15.31 2.65
N GLN A 84 -12.50 -14.58 1.56
CA GLN A 84 -13.79 -14.06 1.08
C GLN A 84 -14.51 -13.09 2.04
N TYR A 85 -13.79 -12.40 2.91
CA TYR A 85 -14.35 -11.37 3.78
C TYR A 85 -13.35 -10.23 4.05
N ILE A 86 -13.89 -9.09 4.51
CA ILE A 86 -13.16 -7.97 5.07
C ILE A 86 -13.83 -7.61 6.40
N ARG A 87 -13.06 -7.52 7.49
CA ARG A 87 -13.46 -6.99 8.79
C ARG A 87 -12.68 -5.73 9.11
N PHE A 88 -13.19 -4.95 10.04
CA PHE A 88 -12.69 -3.61 10.32
C PHE A 88 -12.33 -3.49 11.79
N TRP A 89 -11.15 -2.93 12.05
CA TRP A 89 -10.62 -2.64 13.37
C TRP A 89 -10.38 -1.15 13.46
N GLY A 90 -10.84 -0.53 14.54
CA GLY A 90 -10.66 0.90 14.77
C GLY A 90 -10.83 1.22 16.27
N ASN A 91 -10.23 2.29 16.75
CA ASN A 91 -10.34 2.73 18.14
C ASN A 91 -10.08 1.60 19.16
N ASP A 92 -8.98 0.85 18.94
CA ASP A 92 -8.51 -0.25 19.81
C ASP A 92 -9.45 -1.46 19.88
N SER A 93 -10.44 -1.58 19.03
CA SER A 93 -11.42 -2.67 19.04
C SER A 93 -11.91 -3.02 17.64
N GLN A 94 -12.58 -4.16 17.54
CA GLN A 94 -13.29 -4.55 16.34
C GLN A 94 -14.51 -3.65 16.13
N VAL A 95 -14.69 -3.14 14.91
CA VAL A 95 -15.88 -2.35 14.54
C VAL A 95 -17.10 -3.25 14.51
N LEU A 96 -18.17 -2.83 15.19
CA LEU A 96 -19.41 -3.56 15.27
C LEU A 96 -20.53 -2.85 14.51
N SER A 97 -21.42 -3.62 13.91
CA SER A 97 -22.68 -3.17 13.33
C SER A 97 -23.82 -4.03 13.87
N GLY A 98 -24.77 -3.40 14.55
CA GLY A 98 -25.88 -4.13 15.20
C GLY A 98 -25.42 -5.12 16.27
N GLY A 99 -24.28 -4.90 16.94
CA GLY A 99 -23.74 -5.78 17.98
C GLY A 99 -22.91 -6.97 17.47
N SER A 100 -22.76 -7.12 16.14
CA SER A 100 -21.90 -8.13 15.52
C SER A 100 -20.74 -7.47 14.79
N PRO A 101 -19.60 -8.19 14.59
CA PRO A 101 -18.48 -7.67 13.80
C PRO A 101 -18.94 -7.20 12.42
N LEU A 102 -18.59 -5.95 12.08
CA LEU A 102 -18.83 -5.42 10.75
C LEU A 102 -18.04 -6.23 9.73
N GLU A 103 -18.73 -6.79 8.75
CA GLU A 103 -18.13 -7.64 7.73
C GLU A 103 -18.66 -7.31 6.34
N VAL A 104 -17.76 -7.22 5.37
CA VAL A 104 -18.07 -7.05 3.96
C VAL A 104 -17.56 -8.27 3.20
N ALA A 105 -18.40 -8.87 2.36
CA ALA A 105 -18.00 -9.99 1.51
C ALA A 105 -16.97 -9.54 0.46
N SER A 106 -15.95 -10.35 0.22
CA SER A 106 -14.94 -10.10 -0.80
C SER A 106 -14.74 -11.32 -1.71
N PRO A 107 -14.22 -11.18 -2.94
CA PRO A 107 -13.97 -12.31 -3.80
C PRO A 107 -12.62 -12.99 -3.51
N TYR A 108 -11.74 -12.36 -2.75
CA TYR A 108 -10.35 -12.77 -2.60
C TYR A 108 -10.21 -14.00 -1.71
N GLN A 109 -9.44 -14.98 -2.19
CA GLN A 109 -9.10 -16.18 -1.44
C GLN A 109 -7.85 -15.97 -0.58
N GLU A 110 -7.64 -16.81 0.43
CA GLU A 110 -6.46 -16.76 1.31
C GLU A 110 -5.14 -16.71 0.53
N SER A 111 -5.00 -17.51 -0.52
CA SER A 111 -3.78 -17.59 -1.35
C SER A 111 -3.49 -16.31 -2.13
N GLU A 112 -4.49 -15.46 -2.34
CA GLU A 112 -4.44 -14.27 -3.16
C GLU A 112 -4.15 -12.98 -2.36
N LEU A 113 -4.36 -13.02 -1.04
CA LEU A 113 -4.32 -11.83 -0.19
C LEU A 113 -2.97 -11.09 -0.24
N ARG A 114 -1.86 -11.82 -0.36
CA ARG A 114 -0.52 -11.22 -0.41
C ARG A 114 -0.21 -10.51 -1.73
N GLU A 115 -0.87 -10.91 -2.82
CA GLU A 115 -0.70 -10.30 -4.14
C GLU A 115 -1.62 -9.09 -4.36
N LEU A 116 -2.59 -8.86 -3.45
CA LEU A 116 -3.53 -7.76 -3.55
C LEU A 116 -2.79 -6.42 -3.46
N GLN A 117 -2.91 -5.61 -4.51
CA GLN A 117 -2.39 -4.26 -4.58
C GLN A 117 -3.52 -3.26 -4.34
N TYR A 118 -3.19 -2.13 -3.74
CA TYR A 118 -4.19 -1.13 -3.40
C TYR A 118 -3.62 0.29 -3.37
N VAL A 119 -4.51 1.24 -3.60
CA VAL A 119 -4.23 2.66 -3.41
C VAL A 119 -5.47 3.32 -2.81
N GLN A 120 -5.26 4.21 -1.85
CA GLN A 120 -6.33 4.92 -1.16
C GLN A 120 -6.38 6.38 -1.60
N VAL A 121 -7.60 6.87 -1.82
CA VAL A 121 -7.92 8.29 -1.99
C VAL A 121 -9.11 8.62 -1.11
N ASN A 122 -8.90 9.46 -0.11
CA ASN A 122 -9.94 9.83 0.85
C ASN A 122 -10.67 8.59 1.41
N ASP A 123 -11.98 8.50 1.19
CA ASP A 123 -12.85 7.42 1.65
C ASP A 123 -12.88 6.19 0.72
N ILE A 124 -12.12 6.18 -0.35
CA ILE A 124 -12.13 5.12 -1.35
C ILE A 124 -10.75 4.45 -1.43
N MET A 125 -10.74 3.13 -1.42
CA MET A 125 -9.56 2.33 -1.71
C MET A 125 -9.82 1.51 -2.97
N TYR A 126 -9.02 1.74 -4.03
CA TYR A 126 -9.01 0.93 -5.24
C TYR A 126 -8.13 -0.28 -5.04
N LEU A 127 -8.64 -1.43 -5.44
CA LEU A 127 -8.02 -2.74 -5.27
C LEU A 127 -7.77 -3.38 -6.63
N ALA A 128 -6.56 -3.88 -6.86
CA ALA A 128 -6.15 -4.60 -8.06
C ALA A 128 -5.59 -5.98 -7.72
N HIS A 129 -6.02 -6.98 -8.46
CA HIS A 129 -5.52 -8.35 -8.37
C HIS A 129 -5.68 -9.06 -9.73
N ALA A 130 -4.67 -9.81 -10.15
CA ALA A 130 -4.63 -10.43 -11.48
C ALA A 130 -5.81 -11.34 -11.83
N ASN A 131 -6.47 -11.92 -10.83
CA ASN A 131 -7.58 -12.87 -11.01
C ASN A 131 -8.97 -12.24 -10.85
N HIS A 132 -9.05 -10.98 -10.42
CA HIS A 132 -10.30 -10.32 -10.09
C HIS A 132 -10.43 -8.95 -10.76
N ALA A 133 -11.64 -8.64 -11.22
CA ALA A 133 -11.94 -7.31 -11.74
C ALA A 133 -11.61 -6.24 -10.68
N PRO A 134 -11.05 -5.08 -11.08
CA PRO A 134 -10.76 -3.99 -10.17
C PRO A 134 -11.97 -3.62 -9.33
N ARG A 135 -11.74 -3.42 -8.03
CA ARG A 135 -12.79 -3.10 -7.07
C ARG A 135 -12.49 -1.82 -6.33
N LYS A 136 -13.53 -1.20 -5.84
CA LYS A 136 -13.44 -0.08 -4.90
C LYS A 136 -14.11 -0.43 -3.59
N LEU A 137 -13.36 -0.27 -2.50
CA LEU A 137 -13.85 -0.32 -1.14
C LEU A 137 -14.11 1.12 -0.70
N THR A 138 -15.36 1.43 -0.40
CA THR A 138 -15.79 2.78 -0.03
C THR A 138 -16.27 2.79 1.41
N ARG A 139 -15.72 3.71 2.22
CA ARG A 139 -16.22 4.04 3.54
C ARG A 139 -17.36 5.07 3.40
N VAL A 140 -18.57 4.66 3.67
CA VAL A 140 -19.73 5.57 3.73
C VAL A 140 -19.84 6.19 5.12
N SER A 141 -19.52 5.41 6.15
CA SER A 141 -19.38 5.83 7.55
C SER A 141 -18.49 4.83 8.28
N ASP A 142 -18.17 5.07 9.54
CA ASP A 142 -17.32 4.17 10.34
C ASP A 142 -17.91 2.75 10.47
N THR A 143 -19.23 2.62 10.37
CA THR A 143 -19.94 1.34 10.48
C THR A 143 -20.64 0.91 9.19
N ASN A 144 -20.36 1.60 8.06
CA ASN A 144 -20.94 1.28 6.76
C ASN A 144 -19.88 1.35 5.66
N TRP A 145 -19.57 0.19 5.11
CA TRP A 145 -18.57 0.02 4.06
C TRP A 145 -19.14 -0.83 2.93
N THR A 146 -18.75 -0.52 1.72
CA THR A 146 -19.18 -1.27 0.52
C THR A 146 -17.99 -1.64 -0.34
N LEU A 147 -18.00 -2.87 -0.88
CA LEU A 147 -17.03 -3.34 -1.86
C LEU A 147 -17.73 -3.61 -3.18
N THR A 148 -17.49 -2.77 -4.18
CA THR A 148 -18.08 -2.88 -5.51
C THR A 148 -17.04 -3.08 -6.60
N THR A 149 -17.41 -3.66 -7.73
CA THR A 149 -16.59 -3.59 -8.95
C THR A 149 -16.58 -2.15 -9.43
N VAL A 150 -15.45 -1.68 -9.96
CA VAL A 150 -15.35 -0.33 -10.51
C VAL A 150 -16.31 -0.21 -11.70
N ALA A 151 -17.18 0.80 -11.64
CA ALA A 151 -18.14 1.09 -12.71
C ALA A 151 -17.53 2.15 -13.63
N TRP A 152 -16.98 1.70 -14.75
CA TRP A 152 -16.30 2.58 -15.70
C TRP A 152 -17.28 3.55 -16.36
N SER A 153 -17.01 4.83 -16.30
CA SER A 153 -17.66 5.83 -17.16
C SER A 153 -17.17 5.69 -18.61
N TYR A 154 -15.89 5.35 -18.78
CA TYR A 154 -15.32 4.82 -20.03
C TYR A 154 -14.24 3.79 -19.68
N PRO A 155 -14.33 2.55 -20.18
CA PRO A 155 -13.44 1.46 -19.75
C PRO A 155 -12.04 1.57 -20.38
N PRO A 156 -11.01 0.96 -19.74
CA PRO A 156 -9.76 0.63 -20.41
C PRO A 156 -10.00 -0.36 -21.55
N LEU A 157 -9.50 -0.06 -22.74
CA LEU A 157 -9.73 -0.84 -23.95
C LEU A 157 -8.41 -1.38 -24.50
N LEU A 158 -8.51 -2.46 -25.27
CA LEU A 158 -7.48 -2.90 -26.21
C LEU A 158 -7.51 -2.00 -27.45
N ASP A 159 -6.48 -2.11 -28.28
CA ASP A 159 -6.44 -1.44 -29.57
C ASP A 159 -7.69 -1.78 -30.41
N GLN A 160 -8.09 -0.85 -31.26
CA GLN A 160 -9.21 -1.02 -32.13
C GLN A 160 -9.01 -2.25 -33.04
N ASN A 161 -10.09 -2.99 -33.31
CA ASN A 161 -10.07 -4.14 -34.19
C ASN A 161 -9.48 -3.80 -35.55
N LEU A 162 -8.50 -4.58 -35.98
CA LEU A 162 -7.84 -4.48 -37.29
C LEU A 162 -8.31 -5.55 -38.27
N THR A 163 -9.20 -6.43 -37.84
CA THR A 163 -9.73 -7.51 -38.72
C THR A 163 -10.95 -7.05 -39.51
N THR A 164 -11.41 -7.87 -40.41
CA THR A 164 -12.66 -7.64 -41.17
C THR A 164 -13.92 -8.02 -40.38
N THR A 165 -13.77 -8.46 -39.12
CA THR A 165 -14.91 -8.86 -38.29
C THR A 165 -15.72 -7.64 -37.91
N THR A 166 -17.01 -7.67 -38.22
CA THR A 166 -17.95 -6.61 -37.85
C THR A 166 -18.78 -7.00 -36.65
N ILE A 167 -19.19 -6.01 -35.85
CA ILE A 167 -20.17 -6.15 -34.78
C ILE A 167 -21.33 -5.20 -35.05
N ALA A 168 -22.56 -5.71 -35.00
CA ALA A 168 -23.80 -4.95 -35.02
C ALA A 168 -24.53 -5.06 -33.71
N SER A 169 -25.31 -4.05 -33.33
CA SER A 169 -26.17 -4.06 -32.14
C SER A 169 -27.64 -4.03 -32.55
N SER A 170 -28.49 -4.73 -31.81
CA SER A 170 -29.95 -4.73 -32.07
C SER A 170 -30.65 -3.48 -31.55
N ALA A 171 -30.01 -2.72 -30.67
CA ALA A 171 -30.55 -1.49 -30.06
C ALA A 171 -29.43 -0.48 -29.81
N ALA A 172 -29.76 0.82 -29.84
CA ALA A 172 -28.86 1.90 -29.60
C ALA A 172 -28.74 2.27 -28.10
N SER A 173 -29.72 1.86 -27.27
CA SER A 173 -29.77 2.10 -25.84
C SER A 173 -30.46 0.93 -25.13
N GLY A 174 -30.23 0.78 -23.82
CA GLY A 174 -30.83 -0.27 -23.00
C GLY A 174 -30.29 -1.67 -23.32
N SER A 175 -31.15 -2.69 -23.25
CA SER A 175 -30.78 -4.07 -23.55
C SER A 175 -30.63 -4.30 -25.05
N ALA A 176 -29.54 -4.92 -25.44
CA ALA A 176 -29.21 -5.19 -26.85
C ALA A 176 -28.63 -6.59 -27.01
N THR A 177 -28.74 -7.11 -28.26
CA THR A 177 -28.00 -8.28 -28.73
C THR A 177 -26.92 -7.83 -29.69
N LEU A 178 -25.67 -8.16 -29.36
CA LEU A 178 -24.55 -7.94 -30.26
C LEU A 178 -24.41 -9.15 -31.18
N THR A 179 -24.24 -8.88 -32.51
CA THR A 179 -24.03 -9.90 -33.51
C THR A 179 -22.71 -9.64 -34.23
N ALA A 180 -21.78 -10.58 -34.14
CA ALA A 180 -20.49 -10.53 -34.81
C ALA A 180 -20.51 -11.36 -36.13
N SER A 181 -19.79 -10.88 -37.16
CA SER A 181 -19.69 -11.61 -38.46
C SER A 181 -18.77 -12.84 -38.37
N ALA A 182 -17.95 -12.96 -37.35
CA ALA A 182 -17.10 -14.11 -37.06
C ALA A 182 -17.10 -14.43 -35.56
N SER A 183 -16.61 -15.62 -35.16
CA SER A 183 -16.54 -16.03 -33.76
C SER A 183 -15.64 -15.09 -32.97
N THR A 184 -16.24 -14.30 -32.09
CA THR A 184 -15.59 -13.22 -31.31
C THR A 184 -15.86 -13.37 -29.79
N PHE A 185 -17.11 -13.72 -29.42
CA PHE A 185 -17.53 -13.75 -28.03
C PHE A 185 -17.23 -15.09 -27.36
N VAL A 186 -16.73 -15.04 -26.11
CA VAL A 186 -16.53 -16.20 -25.24
C VAL A 186 -17.06 -15.89 -23.84
N ALA A 187 -17.37 -16.94 -23.06
CA ALA A 187 -17.98 -16.79 -21.73
C ALA A 187 -17.21 -15.84 -20.79
N GLY A 188 -15.89 -15.78 -20.90
CA GLY A 188 -15.05 -14.89 -20.10
C GLY A 188 -15.19 -13.39 -20.43
N HIS A 189 -15.94 -13.01 -21.47
CA HIS A 189 -16.26 -11.60 -21.73
C HIS A 189 -17.43 -11.07 -20.90
N VAL A 190 -18.17 -11.94 -20.22
CA VAL A 190 -19.29 -11.51 -19.35
C VAL A 190 -18.78 -10.56 -18.27
N GLY A 191 -19.44 -9.41 -18.13
CA GLY A 191 -19.10 -8.32 -17.24
C GLY A 191 -18.08 -7.31 -17.82
N SER A 192 -17.51 -7.56 -19.01
CA SER A 192 -16.58 -6.63 -19.65
C SER A 192 -17.31 -5.57 -20.48
N GLN A 193 -16.73 -4.37 -20.55
CA GLN A 193 -17.27 -3.25 -21.31
C GLN A 193 -16.46 -3.06 -22.61
N TRP A 194 -17.15 -3.01 -23.72
CA TRP A 194 -16.59 -2.84 -25.06
C TRP A 194 -17.00 -1.50 -25.64
N ALA A 195 -16.17 -0.90 -26.49
CA ALA A 195 -16.52 0.26 -27.28
C ALA A 195 -16.87 -0.15 -28.71
N ILE A 196 -17.93 0.42 -29.25
CA ILE A 196 -18.38 0.18 -30.64
C ILE A 196 -18.63 1.54 -31.29
N GLN A 197 -18.03 1.78 -32.43
CA GLN A 197 -18.11 3.04 -33.16
C GLN A 197 -18.50 2.79 -34.62
N TRP A 198 -19.24 3.73 -35.18
CA TRP A 198 -19.58 3.73 -36.61
C TRP A 198 -18.97 4.98 -37.25
N PRO A 199 -18.13 4.83 -38.31
CA PRO A 199 -17.61 5.97 -39.03
C PRO A 199 -18.77 6.69 -39.75
N ARG A 200 -18.82 7.98 -39.65
CA ARG A 200 -19.63 8.85 -40.46
C ARG A 200 -18.70 9.71 -41.32
N ASN A 201 -18.91 9.73 -42.61
CA ASN A 201 -18.08 10.49 -43.55
C ASN A 201 -18.29 12.00 -43.40
N SER A 202 -19.45 12.44 -42.93
CA SER A 202 -19.76 13.82 -42.55
C SER A 202 -21.11 13.84 -41.82
N GLY A 203 -21.22 14.67 -40.79
CA GLY A 203 -22.48 15.01 -40.14
C GLY A 203 -22.93 16.39 -40.59
N ALA A 204 -24.17 16.53 -41.08
CA ALA A 204 -24.72 17.84 -41.39
C ALA A 204 -26.20 17.89 -41.02
N ILE A 205 -26.62 19.01 -40.46
CA ILE A 205 -28.04 19.37 -40.33
C ILE A 205 -28.27 20.73 -40.98
N SER A 206 -29.42 20.95 -41.50
CA SER A 206 -29.76 22.21 -42.11
C SER A 206 -31.24 22.55 -41.90
N THR A 207 -31.54 23.81 -41.93
CA THR A 207 -32.94 24.26 -41.93
C THR A 207 -33.11 25.54 -42.74
N THR A 208 -34.32 25.77 -43.25
CA THR A 208 -34.68 27.02 -43.88
C THR A 208 -35.00 28.11 -42.83
N ILE A 209 -34.67 29.35 -43.15
CA ILE A 209 -34.96 30.51 -42.28
C ILE A 209 -36.30 31.13 -42.72
N ASP A 210 -37.39 30.38 -42.50
CA ASP A 210 -38.72 30.72 -42.98
C ASP A 210 -39.81 30.64 -41.90
N ALA A 211 -39.48 30.12 -40.75
CA ALA A 211 -40.40 29.97 -39.62
C ALA A 211 -39.63 29.93 -38.27
N ASN A 212 -40.32 30.33 -37.20
CA ASN A 212 -39.79 30.02 -35.85
C ASN A 212 -39.83 28.52 -35.60
N LYS A 213 -38.66 27.88 -35.55
CA LYS A 213 -38.53 26.45 -35.42
C LYS A 213 -37.19 26.03 -34.87
N THR A 214 -37.18 24.88 -34.25
CA THR A 214 -35.95 24.15 -33.87
C THR A 214 -35.85 22.89 -34.74
N THR A 215 -34.70 22.55 -35.23
CA THR A 215 -34.51 21.31 -36.03
C THR A 215 -34.94 20.08 -35.23
N THR A 216 -35.61 19.13 -35.91
CA THR A 216 -35.90 17.82 -35.36
C THR A 216 -34.63 16.99 -35.19
N ASP A 217 -33.75 17.09 -36.22
CA ASP A 217 -32.48 16.38 -36.23
C ASP A 217 -31.46 17.02 -35.30
N THR A 218 -30.66 16.16 -34.71
CA THR A 218 -29.53 16.51 -33.85
C THR A 218 -28.24 16.12 -34.56
N LEU A 219 -27.28 17.03 -34.61
CA LEU A 219 -25.91 16.68 -34.99
C LEU A 219 -25.19 16.17 -33.73
N ASP A 220 -24.95 14.89 -33.65
CA ASP A 220 -24.15 14.23 -32.61
C ASP A 220 -22.67 14.43 -32.96
N ILE A 221 -21.90 15.07 -32.08
CA ILE A 221 -20.52 15.50 -32.39
C ILE A 221 -19.61 15.46 -31.13
N GLN A 222 -18.37 15.15 -31.39
CA GLN A 222 -17.22 15.46 -30.56
C GLN A 222 -16.11 15.87 -31.55
N GLY A 223 -15.64 17.12 -31.48
CA GLY A 223 -14.69 17.71 -32.44
C GLY A 223 -15.18 19.00 -33.06
N SER A 224 -14.68 19.33 -34.24
CA SER A 224 -14.92 20.60 -34.91
C SER A 224 -16.26 20.67 -35.65
N TRP A 225 -16.89 21.83 -35.65
CA TRP A 225 -18.09 22.14 -36.41
C TRP A 225 -17.99 23.49 -37.16
N THR A 226 -18.72 23.58 -38.23
CA THR A 226 -18.87 24.80 -39.03
C THR A 226 -20.34 25.10 -39.21
N LEU A 227 -20.76 26.32 -38.82
CA LEU A 227 -22.09 26.84 -39.07
C LEU A 227 -22.02 27.89 -40.17
N THR A 228 -22.86 27.77 -41.22
CA THR A 228 -22.91 28.73 -42.31
C THR A 228 -24.35 29.12 -42.61
N THR A 229 -24.62 30.40 -42.78
CA THR A 229 -25.89 30.91 -43.28
C THR A 229 -25.73 31.37 -44.73
N VAL A 230 -26.72 31.07 -45.57
CA VAL A 230 -26.68 31.37 -47.00
C VAL A 230 -28.01 31.98 -47.43
N GLY A 231 -27.95 32.97 -48.30
CA GLY A 231 -29.14 33.65 -48.81
C GLY A 231 -29.42 35.00 -48.15
N THR A 232 -30.54 35.61 -48.47
CA THR A 232 -30.97 36.89 -47.85
C THR A 232 -32.01 36.58 -46.80
N TRP A 233 -31.72 36.97 -45.56
CA TRP A 233 -32.61 36.69 -44.45
C TRP A 233 -32.57 37.78 -43.34
N ILE A 234 -33.65 37.86 -42.58
CA ILE A 234 -33.78 38.69 -41.39
C ILE A 234 -34.36 37.81 -40.31
N GLY A 235 -33.71 37.79 -39.14
CA GLY A 235 -34.12 36.96 -38.00
C GLY A 235 -32.98 36.63 -37.07
N THR A 236 -33.20 35.68 -36.22
CA THR A 236 -32.21 35.13 -35.23
C THR A 236 -31.99 33.65 -35.49
N VAL A 237 -30.75 33.25 -35.64
CA VAL A 237 -30.33 31.82 -35.70
C VAL A 237 -29.54 31.53 -34.44
N ARG A 238 -29.93 30.50 -33.72
CA ARG A 238 -29.22 29.96 -32.56
C ARG A 238 -28.66 28.60 -32.83
N LEU A 239 -27.46 28.37 -32.35
CA LEU A 239 -26.86 27.04 -32.17
C LEU A 239 -27.16 26.60 -30.73
N LEU A 240 -27.89 25.51 -30.61
CA LEU A 240 -28.30 24.92 -29.33
C LEU A 240 -27.47 23.66 -29.03
N ARG A 241 -27.13 23.45 -27.75
CA ARG A 241 -26.35 22.33 -27.25
C ARG A 241 -27.18 21.41 -26.37
N ILE A 242 -27.05 20.11 -26.57
CA ILE A 242 -27.49 19.05 -25.69
C ILE A 242 -26.26 18.52 -24.96
N PRO A 243 -26.22 18.50 -23.61
CA PRO A 243 -25.05 18.08 -22.88
C PRO A 243 -24.70 16.59 -23.08
N GLN A 244 -23.44 16.24 -22.84
CA GLN A 244 -22.91 14.89 -22.98
C GLN A 244 -23.76 13.84 -22.26
N LYS A 245 -24.17 14.12 -21.04
CA LYS A 245 -24.99 13.19 -20.24
C LYS A 245 -26.25 12.74 -20.97
N GLU A 246 -27.01 13.66 -21.52
CA GLU A 246 -28.24 13.37 -22.27
C GLU A 246 -27.95 12.63 -23.60
N MET A 247 -26.84 12.95 -24.24
CA MET A 247 -26.40 12.25 -25.45
C MET A 247 -25.96 10.82 -25.17
N ASP A 248 -25.33 10.58 -24.04
CA ASP A 248 -24.88 9.25 -23.64
C ASP A 248 -26.02 8.33 -23.21
N GLU A 249 -27.10 8.88 -22.64
CA GLU A 249 -28.27 8.11 -22.19
C GLU A 249 -29.14 7.62 -23.36
N ASP A 250 -29.62 8.52 -24.21
CA ASP A 250 -30.57 8.18 -25.29
C ASP A 250 -30.37 8.97 -26.58
N GLY A 251 -29.23 9.63 -26.74
CA GLY A 251 -28.95 10.51 -27.88
C GLY A 251 -29.66 11.85 -27.80
N GLY A 252 -30.03 12.29 -26.60
CA GLY A 252 -30.74 13.54 -26.38
C GLY A 252 -32.23 13.48 -26.79
N SER A 253 -32.83 12.30 -26.81
CA SER A 253 -34.22 12.09 -27.16
C SER A 253 -35.13 12.78 -26.14
N GLY A 254 -36.01 13.68 -26.59
CA GLY A 254 -36.94 14.41 -25.74
C GLY A 254 -36.33 15.54 -24.90
N PHE A 255 -35.03 15.78 -25.00
CA PHE A 255 -34.38 16.87 -24.28
C PHE A 255 -34.85 18.25 -24.80
N THR A 256 -35.19 19.16 -23.92
CA THR A 256 -35.75 20.49 -24.27
C THR A 256 -35.06 21.67 -23.56
N ALA A 257 -34.20 21.40 -22.57
CA ALA A 257 -33.49 22.42 -21.80
C ALA A 257 -32.16 22.83 -22.45
N TYR A 258 -32.21 23.22 -23.72
CA TYR A 258 -31.01 23.53 -24.51
C TYR A 258 -30.21 24.68 -23.98
N GLU A 259 -28.89 24.57 -24.03
CA GLU A 259 -27.92 25.65 -23.87
C GLU A 259 -27.75 26.38 -25.20
N VAL A 260 -27.74 27.73 -25.20
CA VAL A 260 -27.44 28.54 -26.40
C VAL A 260 -25.93 28.74 -26.50
N VAL A 261 -25.28 28.04 -27.42
CA VAL A 261 -23.84 28.17 -27.67
C VAL A 261 -23.49 29.41 -28.41
N ARG A 262 -24.27 29.74 -29.47
CA ARG A 262 -24.08 30.91 -30.32
C ARG A 262 -25.42 31.46 -30.77
N GLU A 263 -25.47 32.77 -30.93
CA GLU A 263 -26.62 33.49 -31.50
C GLU A 263 -26.16 34.46 -32.61
N PHE A 264 -26.82 34.42 -33.74
CA PHE A 264 -26.54 35.20 -34.93
C PHE A 264 -27.80 36.00 -35.28
N ASN A 265 -27.68 37.32 -35.38
CA ASN A 265 -28.77 38.21 -35.66
C ASN A 265 -28.54 38.96 -36.96
N SER A 266 -29.55 38.94 -37.86
CA SER A 266 -29.63 39.75 -39.05
C SER A 266 -30.92 40.55 -39.01
N LEU A 267 -30.87 41.77 -38.41
CA LEU A 267 -32.08 42.51 -38.06
C LEU A 267 -32.51 43.59 -39.06
N THR A 268 -31.60 44.18 -39.83
CA THR A 268 -31.88 45.26 -40.77
C THR A 268 -31.34 45.05 -42.17
N THR A 269 -30.26 44.32 -42.31
CA THR A 269 -29.67 43.94 -43.63
C THR A 269 -29.29 42.50 -43.57
N ALA A 270 -29.62 41.76 -44.62
CA ALA A 270 -29.28 40.35 -44.74
C ALA A 270 -27.75 40.17 -44.63
N ARG A 271 -27.32 39.40 -43.66
CA ARG A 271 -25.91 39.06 -43.45
C ARG A 271 -25.77 37.56 -43.34
N ASN A 272 -24.84 37.00 -44.13
CA ASN A 272 -24.43 35.64 -43.98
C ASN A 272 -23.28 35.54 -42.99
N PHE A 273 -23.33 34.53 -42.15
CA PHE A 273 -22.31 34.22 -41.14
C PHE A 273 -21.67 32.90 -41.43
N THR A 274 -20.39 32.82 -41.19
CA THR A 274 -19.67 31.55 -41.05
C THR A 274 -19.01 31.57 -39.66
N ALA A 275 -19.27 30.53 -38.87
CA ALA A 275 -18.70 30.37 -37.56
C ALA A 275 -18.21 28.94 -37.40
N THR A 276 -17.10 28.81 -36.70
CA THR A 276 -16.51 27.49 -36.32
C THR A 276 -16.40 27.38 -34.83
N GLY A 277 -16.38 26.19 -34.33
CA GLY A 277 -16.11 25.85 -32.95
C GLY A 277 -15.66 24.40 -32.81
N THR A 278 -15.27 24.04 -31.60
CA THR A 278 -14.84 22.68 -31.24
C THR A 278 -15.52 22.30 -29.93
N GLU A 279 -16.04 21.09 -29.87
CA GLU A 279 -16.59 20.47 -28.67
C GLU A 279 -15.64 19.40 -28.18
N ASP A 280 -15.13 19.56 -26.97
CA ASP A 280 -14.19 18.61 -26.37
C ASP A 280 -14.90 17.32 -25.90
N GLU A 281 -16.19 17.46 -25.57
CA GLU A 281 -17.07 16.36 -25.17
C GLU A 281 -18.05 15.99 -26.28
N ARG A 282 -18.60 14.78 -26.20
CA ARG A 282 -19.73 14.38 -27.05
C ARG A 282 -20.97 15.18 -26.73
N VAL A 283 -21.48 15.95 -27.67
CA VAL A 283 -22.66 16.81 -27.53
C VAL A 283 -23.61 16.65 -28.70
N GLY A 284 -24.87 16.98 -28.50
CA GLY A 284 -25.83 17.15 -29.57
C GLY A 284 -25.98 18.61 -29.93
N LEU A 285 -25.87 18.95 -31.19
CA LEU A 285 -26.10 20.31 -31.69
C LEU A 285 -27.39 20.39 -32.51
N LYS A 286 -28.18 21.43 -32.25
CA LYS A 286 -29.43 21.75 -33.00
C LYS A 286 -29.43 23.17 -33.49
N LEU A 287 -30.19 23.45 -34.52
CA LEU A 287 -30.42 24.81 -35.04
C LEU A 287 -31.80 25.28 -34.67
N GLN A 288 -31.88 26.51 -34.18
CA GLN A 288 -33.13 27.19 -33.89
C GLN A 288 -33.22 28.52 -34.69
N VAL A 289 -34.37 28.74 -35.32
CA VAL A 289 -34.69 29.98 -36.03
C VAL A 289 -35.77 30.71 -35.23
N LEU A 290 -35.57 32.01 -34.98
CA LEU A 290 -36.49 32.88 -34.25
C LEU A 290 -36.62 34.22 -34.95
N ASN A 291 -37.76 34.93 -34.76
CA ASN A 291 -37.99 36.30 -35.18
C ASN A 291 -37.69 36.55 -36.66
N TYR A 292 -38.04 35.60 -37.54
CA TYR A 292 -37.78 35.70 -38.95
C TYR A 292 -38.71 36.72 -39.61
N ALA A 293 -38.18 37.47 -40.59
CA ALA A 293 -38.97 38.25 -41.53
C ALA A 293 -38.95 37.51 -42.87
N SER A 294 -40.09 37.26 -43.47
CA SER A 294 -40.34 36.33 -44.56
C SER A 294 -39.30 36.31 -45.68
N ASN A 295 -38.60 35.20 -45.83
CA ASN A 295 -37.78 34.88 -46.98
C ASN A 295 -37.61 33.34 -47.13
N THR A 296 -38.01 32.84 -48.24
CA THR A 296 -38.11 31.40 -48.48
C THR A 296 -36.83 30.74 -49.04
N SER A 297 -35.79 31.51 -49.31
CA SER A 297 -34.58 31.01 -49.98
C SER A 297 -33.34 30.92 -49.08
N ALA A 298 -33.39 31.44 -47.84
CA ALA A 298 -32.26 31.45 -46.94
C ALA A 298 -32.19 30.15 -46.14
N ARG A 299 -30.99 29.68 -45.90
CA ARG A 299 -30.70 28.44 -45.16
C ARG A 299 -29.57 28.62 -44.19
N VAL A 300 -29.60 27.86 -43.12
CA VAL A 300 -28.47 27.63 -42.20
C VAL A 300 -28.06 26.17 -42.28
N PHE A 301 -26.76 25.98 -42.36
CA PHE A 301 -26.09 24.67 -42.39
C PHE A 301 -25.19 24.57 -41.16
N LEU A 302 -25.20 23.43 -40.53
CA LEU A 302 -24.25 23.05 -39.49
C LEU A 302 -23.62 21.74 -39.90
N GLU A 303 -22.32 21.72 -40.07
CA GLU A 303 -21.56 20.60 -40.59
C GLU A 303 -20.39 20.25 -39.69
N SER A 304 -20.04 18.97 -39.63
CA SER A 304 -18.82 18.47 -39.00
C SER A 304 -18.19 17.41 -39.89
N THR A 305 -16.85 17.43 -39.98
CA THR A 305 -16.05 16.42 -40.66
C THR A 305 -15.43 15.43 -39.71
N ASP A 306 -15.37 15.77 -38.39
CA ASP A 306 -14.76 14.98 -37.34
C ASP A 306 -15.85 14.19 -36.63
N PHE A 307 -16.24 13.01 -37.19
CA PHE A 307 -17.41 12.36 -36.66
C PHE A 307 -17.31 10.82 -36.63
N ASN A 308 -17.21 10.27 -35.43
CA ASN A 308 -17.52 8.87 -35.18
C ASN A 308 -18.67 8.79 -34.17
N SER A 309 -19.79 8.20 -34.57
CA SER A 309 -20.87 7.90 -33.63
C SER A 309 -20.54 6.59 -32.92
N GLY A 310 -20.59 6.57 -31.61
CA GLY A 310 -20.32 5.34 -30.90
C GLY A 310 -20.49 5.47 -29.39
N GLY A 311 -20.53 4.36 -28.70
CA GLY A 311 -20.71 4.28 -27.26
C GLY A 311 -20.07 3.02 -26.68
N THR A 312 -20.44 2.73 -25.46
CA THR A 312 -19.94 1.55 -24.74
C THR A 312 -21.07 0.59 -24.38
N VAL A 313 -20.75 -0.69 -24.36
CA VAL A 313 -21.69 -1.77 -24.01
C VAL A 313 -21.06 -2.69 -22.97
N THR A 314 -21.86 -3.18 -22.01
CA THR A 314 -21.45 -4.24 -21.09
C THR A 314 -22.00 -5.57 -21.58
N ILE A 315 -21.16 -6.58 -21.76
CA ILE A 315 -21.58 -7.93 -22.12
C ILE A 315 -22.16 -8.63 -20.88
N ASN A 316 -23.44 -9.02 -20.96
CA ASN A 316 -24.16 -9.67 -19.85
C ASN A 316 -24.21 -11.20 -19.99
N SER A 317 -24.22 -11.68 -21.25
CA SER A 317 -24.28 -13.10 -21.55
C SER A 317 -23.67 -13.39 -22.92
N VAL A 318 -23.20 -14.60 -23.12
CA VAL A 318 -22.70 -15.08 -24.41
C VAL A 318 -23.51 -16.30 -24.82
N ALA A 319 -24.29 -16.15 -25.88
CA ALA A 319 -25.12 -17.22 -26.44
C ALA A 319 -24.33 -18.11 -27.41
N SER A 320 -23.42 -17.50 -28.17
CA SER A 320 -22.51 -18.21 -29.09
C SER A 320 -21.28 -17.36 -29.39
N GLY A 321 -20.31 -17.88 -30.14
CA GLY A 321 -19.15 -17.10 -30.60
C GLY A 321 -19.51 -15.86 -31.42
N THR A 322 -20.70 -15.83 -32.03
CA THR A 322 -21.17 -14.71 -32.84
C THR A 322 -22.33 -13.93 -32.24
N SER A 323 -22.83 -14.30 -31.05
CA SER A 323 -23.97 -13.63 -30.40
C SER A 323 -23.76 -13.44 -28.91
N ALA A 324 -23.93 -12.22 -28.45
CA ALA A 324 -23.84 -11.85 -27.01
C ALA A 324 -24.97 -10.91 -26.61
N GLY A 325 -25.56 -11.13 -25.44
CA GLY A 325 -26.48 -10.20 -24.81
C GLY A 325 -25.69 -9.10 -24.10
N ALA A 326 -26.09 -7.86 -24.26
CA ALA A 326 -25.39 -6.70 -23.72
C ALA A 326 -26.35 -5.64 -23.19
N THR A 327 -25.85 -4.78 -22.33
CA THR A 327 -26.49 -3.50 -21.95
C THR A 327 -25.68 -2.37 -22.54
N VAL A 328 -26.34 -1.47 -23.24
CA VAL A 328 -25.72 -0.25 -23.76
C VAL A 328 -25.56 0.73 -22.61
N ASN A 329 -24.32 1.10 -22.29
CA ASN A 329 -23.95 2.04 -21.22
C ASN A 329 -23.96 3.49 -21.74
N LYS A 330 -23.46 3.68 -22.96
CA LYS A 330 -23.48 4.95 -23.69
C LYS A 330 -24.11 4.73 -25.03
N TRP A 331 -25.02 5.62 -25.42
CA TRP A 331 -25.79 5.54 -26.66
C TRP A 331 -24.88 5.28 -27.89
N LEU A 332 -25.25 4.30 -28.72
CA LEU A 332 -24.40 3.82 -29.81
C LEU A 332 -24.53 4.65 -31.11
N GLY A 333 -25.57 5.48 -31.23
CA GLY A 333 -25.80 6.30 -32.42
C GLY A 333 -26.39 5.56 -33.58
N SER A 334 -25.84 4.44 -34.06
CA SER A 334 -26.35 3.61 -35.12
C SER A 334 -26.17 2.13 -34.79
N VAL A 335 -27.10 1.28 -35.27
CA VAL A 335 -27.12 -0.15 -34.92
C VAL A 335 -27.34 -1.06 -36.08
N ILE A 336 -27.76 -0.54 -37.23
CA ILE A 336 -28.35 -1.32 -38.36
C ILE A 336 -27.27 -2.05 -39.19
N THR A 337 -26.03 -1.51 -39.22
CA THR A 337 -24.95 -2.11 -40.01
C THR A 337 -23.80 -2.53 -39.09
N GLY A 338 -23.23 -3.70 -39.35
CA GLY A 338 -22.04 -4.14 -38.64
C GLY A 338 -20.86 -3.20 -38.88
N THR A 339 -20.15 -2.84 -37.83
CA THR A 339 -18.93 -2.01 -37.89
C THR A 339 -17.70 -2.82 -37.56
N THR A 340 -16.58 -2.51 -38.21
CA THR A 340 -15.26 -3.03 -37.86
C THR A 340 -14.58 -2.19 -36.77
N GLN A 341 -15.12 -1.01 -36.45
CA GLN A 341 -14.57 -0.10 -35.44
C GLN A 341 -15.11 -0.45 -34.05
N TRP A 342 -14.54 -1.48 -33.47
CA TRP A 342 -14.83 -1.85 -32.07
C TRP A 342 -13.54 -2.19 -31.33
N SER A 343 -13.57 -1.99 -30.02
CA SER A 343 -12.47 -2.31 -29.14
C SER A 343 -12.96 -3.17 -27.99
N GLU A 344 -12.23 -4.24 -27.70
CA GLU A 344 -12.48 -5.14 -26.59
C GLU A 344 -11.99 -4.50 -25.29
N ALA A 345 -12.65 -4.82 -24.19
CA ALA A 345 -12.16 -4.45 -22.86
C ALA A 345 -10.73 -4.99 -22.61
N ALA A 346 -9.85 -4.13 -22.11
CA ALA A 346 -8.52 -4.55 -21.67
C ALA A 346 -8.58 -5.45 -20.43
N PHE A 347 -9.64 -5.31 -19.61
CA PHE A 347 -9.84 -6.07 -18.36
C PHE A 347 -11.04 -7.00 -18.50
N SER A 348 -10.78 -8.29 -18.53
CA SER A 348 -11.80 -9.34 -18.57
C SER A 348 -11.22 -10.67 -18.07
N ALA A 349 -12.07 -11.67 -17.84
CA ALA A 349 -11.58 -13.00 -17.51
C ALA A 349 -10.81 -13.67 -18.68
N VAL A 350 -10.94 -13.16 -19.91
CA VAL A 350 -10.18 -13.60 -21.08
C VAL A 350 -8.80 -12.94 -21.14
N ARG A 351 -8.75 -11.63 -20.91
CA ARG A 351 -7.53 -10.81 -21.06
C ARG A 351 -6.76 -10.68 -19.74
N GLY A 352 -7.35 -11.17 -18.64
CA GLY A 352 -6.86 -10.98 -17.29
C GLY A 352 -7.20 -9.60 -16.73
N TYR A 353 -6.82 -9.38 -15.51
CA TYR A 353 -7.05 -8.15 -14.78
C TYR A 353 -5.73 -7.51 -14.35
N PRO A 354 -5.70 -6.20 -14.05
CA PRO A 354 -4.47 -5.52 -13.68
C PRO A 354 -3.95 -6.01 -12.33
N ARG A 355 -2.62 -6.16 -12.24
CA ARG A 355 -1.92 -6.53 -11.01
C ARG A 355 -1.62 -5.35 -10.11
N ALA A 356 -1.27 -4.22 -10.71
CA ALA A 356 -0.77 -3.06 -10.03
C ALA A 356 -1.74 -1.88 -10.19
N VAL A 357 -1.78 -1.04 -9.16
CA VAL A 357 -2.58 0.18 -9.13
C VAL A 357 -1.82 1.29 -8.43
N ALA A 358 -1.89 2.50 -8.95
CA ALA A 358 -1.33 3.71 -8.35
C ALA A 358 -2.17 4.93 -8.72
N ILE A 359 -2.02 6.02 -7.97
CA ILE A 359 -2.52 7.33 -8.37
C ILE A 359 -1.30 8.19 -8.69
N HIS A 360 -1.30 8.77 -9.88
CA HIS A 360 -0.20 9.62 -10.35
C HIS A 360 -0.76 10.83 -11.10
N GLU A 361 -0.32 12.03 -10.70
CA GLU A 361 -0.79 13.29 -11.26
C GLU A 361 -2.32 13.35 -11.42
N GLN A 362 -3.05 13.04 -10.34
CA GLN A 362 -4.51 13.02 -10.26
C GLN A 362 -5.18 12.04 -11.25
N ARG A 363 -4.49 10.99 -11.65
CA ARG A 363 -4.99 9.90 -12.50
C ARG A 363 -4.93 8.58 -11.78
N LEU A 364 -5.95 7.78 -11.91
CA LEU A 364 -5.91 6.37 -11.49
C LEU A 364 -5.23 5.55 -12.58
N CYS A 365 -4.12 4.92 -12.25
CA CYS A 365 -3.33 4.10 -13.16
C CYS A 365 -3.40 2.63 -12.76
N PHE A 366 -3.68 1.77 -13.73
CA PHE A 366 -3.61 0.32 -13.60
C PHE A 366 -2.50 -0.24 -14.47
N GLY A 367 -1.85 -1.32 -14.04
CA GLY A 367 -0.74 -1.91 -14.78
C GLY A 367 -0.76 -3.43 -14.82
N GLY A 368 -0.35 -3.98 -15.95
CA GLY A 368 -0.01 -5.38 -16.12
C GLY A 368 -1.18 -6.36 -16.03
N THR A 369 -1.79 -6.71 -17.16
CA THR A 369 -2.70 -7.85 -17.26
C THR A 369 -1.96 -9.10 -17.74
N SER A 370 -2.61 -10.27 -17.74
CA SER A 370 -2.01 -11.49 -18.32
C SER A 370 -1.81 -11.39 -19.82
N HIS A 371 -2.65 -10.62 -20.53
CA HIS A 371 -2.56 -10.41 -21.97
C HIS A 371 -1.57 -9.30 -22.37
N GLN A 372 -1.53 -8.22 -21.60
CA GLN A 372 -0.62 -7.08 -21.78
C GLN A 372 0.16 -6.83 -20.48
N PRO A 373 1.19 -7.64 -20.19
CA PRO A 373 1.85 -7.66 -18.88
C PRO A 373 2.66 -6.40 -18.55
N ASN A 374 3.04 -5.63 -19.56
CA ASN A 374 3.88 -4.43 -19.45
C ASN A 374 3.17 -3.14 -19.92
N THR A 375 1.85 -3.16 -19.97
CA THR A 375 1.03 -1.98 -20.34
C THR A 375 0.48 -1.31 -19.09
N VAL A 376 0.48 0.02 -19.10
CA VAL A 376 -0.12 0.91 -18.09
C VAL A 376 -1.29 1.64 -18.75
N TRP A 377 -2.43 1.70 -18.06
CA TRP A 377 -3.60 2.48 -18.41
C TRP A 377 -3.83 3.51 -17.32
N CYS A 378 -3.93 4.79 -17.67
CA CYS A 378 -4.23 5.85 -16.73
C CYS A 378 -5.52 6.57 -17.13
N SER A 379 -6.33 6.91 -16.14
CA SER A 379 -7.60 7.63 -16.33
C SER A 379 -7.40 9.07 -16.79
N LYS A 380 -8.48 9.76 -17.11
CA LYS A 380 -8.51 11.22 -17.19
C LYS A 380 -8.12 11.85 -15.85
N VAL A 381 -7.66 13.08 -15.90
CA VAL A 381 -7.35 13.87 -14.70
C VAL A 381 -8.63 14.09 -13.90
N ASP A 382 -8.59 13.85 -12.59
CA ASP A 382 -9.70 13.97 -11.64
C ASP A 382 -10.95 13.10 -11.92
N ASP A 383 -10.96 12.30 -13.01
CA ASP A 383 -12.02 11.35 -13.32
C ASP A 383 -11.45 9.92 -13.32
N PHE A 384 -11.35 9.33 -12.14
CA PHE A 384 -10.67 8.06 -11.89
C PHE A 384 -11.31 6.84 -12.56
N GLU A 385 -12.56 6.93 -13.01
CA GLU A 385 -13.30 5.82 -13.63
C GLU A 385 -13.46 6.01 -15.14
N ASN A 386 -12.78 7.02 -15.72
CA ASN A 386 -12.81 7.34 -17.16
C ASN A 386 -11.43 7.13 -17.81
N PHE A 387 -11.31 6.14 -18.65
CA PHE A 387 -10.08 5.79 -19.38
C PHE A 387 -10.17 6.13 -20.88
N GLN A 388 -11.02 7.08 -21.24
CA GLN A 388 -11.14 7.51 -22.63
C GLN A 388 -9.82 8.14 -23.09
N LEU A 389 -9.22 7.54 -24.12
CA LEU A 389 -7.98 8.04 -24.72
C LEU A 389 -8.26 9.29 -25.55
N GLY A 390 -7.29 10.20 -25.58
CA GLY A 390 -7.34 11.41 -26.38
C GLY A 390 -5.97 12.04 -26.53
N VAL A 391 -5.95 13.25 -27.11
CA VAL A 391 -4.72 14.03 -27.36
C VAL A 391 -4.56 15.20 -26.37
N GLY A 392 -5.60 15.48 -25.60
CA GLY A 392 -5.58 16.51 -24.56
C GLY A 392 -4.63 16.12 -23.41
N ALA A 393 -4.13 17.12 -22.70
CA ALA A 393 -3.25 16.91 -21.57
C ALA A 393 -3.95 16.22 -20.38
N ASP A 394 -5.27 16.35 -20.29
CA ASP A 394 -6.16 15.78 -19.29
C ASP A 394 -6.79 14.44 -19.68
N ASP A 395 -6.72 14.05 -20.96
CA ASP A 395 -7.27 12.78 -21.46
C ASP A 395 -6.58 11.55 -20.86
N GLY A 396 -7.30 10.41 -20.89
CA GLY A 396 -6.74 9.11 -20.52
C GLY A 396 -5.58 8.72 -21.43
N LEU A 397 -4.67 7.92 -20.93
CA LEU A 397 -3.53 7.45 -21.69
C LEU A 397 -3.27 5.95 -21.47
N GLN A 398 -2.71 5.33 -22.52
CA GLN A 398 -2.24 3.95 -22.50
C GLN A 398 -0.80 3.92 -22.98
N PHE A 399 0.05 3.22 -22.26
CA PHE A 399 1.46 3.14 -22.58
C PHE A 399 2.01 1.73 -22.33
N THR A 400 2.69 1.16 -23.33
CA THR A 400 3.35 -0.14 -23.20
C THR A 400 4.85 0.03 -23.10
N VAL A 401 5.44 -0.46 -22.01
CA VAL A 401 6.88 -0.43 -21.79
C VAL A 401 7.55 -1.43 -22.73
N ALA A 402 8.41 -0.96 -23.60
CA ALA A 402 9.18 -1.81 -24.52
C ALA A 402 10.41 -2.38 -23.79
N SER A 403 10.26 -3.55 -23.18
CA SER A 403 11.38 -4.29 -22.58
C SER A 403 11.86 -5.38 -23.55
N SER A 404 13.18 -5.64 -23.56
CA SER A 404 13.78 -6.74 -24.32
C SER A 404 13.41 -8.12 -23.79
N GLU A 405 12.90 -8.21 -22.58
CA GLU A 405 12.41 -9.42 -21.93
C GLU A 405 10.90 -9.30 -21.66
N GLY A 406 10.17 -10.41 -21.66
CA GLY A 406 8.73 -10.44 -21.38
C GLY A 406 8.45 -10.16 -19.89
N ASN A 407 8.71 -8.96 -19.46
CA ASN A 407 8.60 -8.54 -18.07
C ASN A 407 7.21 -8.04 -17.74
N ARG A 408 6.56 -8.64 -16.75
CA ARG A 408 5.27 -8.17 -16.24
C ARG A 408 5.45 -7.12 -15.15
N ILE A 409 4.53 -6.17 -15.07
CA ILE A 409 4.47 -5.19 -14.00
C ILE A 409 4.04 -5.89 -12.71
N GLU A 410 4.83 -5.74 -11.65
CA GLU A 410 4.58 -6.31 -10.33
C GLU A 410 4.02 -5.29 -9.34
N TRP A 411 4.46 -4.05 -9.44
CA TRP A 411 3.96 -2.93 -8.65
C TRP A 411 4.14 -1.60 -9.39
N MET A 412 3.36 -0.60 -8.98
CA MET A 412 3.49 0.80 -9.40
C MET A 412 3.50 1.70 -8.18
N PHE A 413 4.24 2.79 -8.25
CA PHE A 413 4.32 3.79 -7.21
C PHE A 413 4.50 5.19 -7.79
N SER A 414 3.78 6.17 -7.24
CA SER A 414 3.84 7.57 -7.67
C SER A 414 4.85 8.35 -6.84
N GLN A 415 5.80 8.98 -7.52
CA GLN A 415 6.66 10.05 -7.00
C GLN A 415 6.66 11.21 -7.99
N LYS A 416 7.80 11.88 -8.22
CA LYS A 416 7.96 12.85 -9.31
C LYS A 416 7.68 12.26 -10.70
N ARG A 417 7.88 10.96 -10.84
CA ARG A 417 7.53 10.13 -12.00
C ARG A 417 6.78 8.90 -11.50
N LEU A 418 5.97 8.30 -12.35
CA LEU A 418 5.38 7.00 -12.07
C LEU A 418 6.47 5.93 -12.15
N MET A 419 6.73 5.28 -11.04
CA MET A 419 7.71 4.20 -10.93
C MET A 419 7.05 2.85 -11.10
N LEU A 420 7.72 1.97 -11.81
CA LEU A 420 7.26 0.61 -12.11
C LEU A 420 8.35 -0.38 -11.70
N GLY A 421 7.96 -1.39 -10.93
CA GLY A 421 8.76 -2.60 -10.77
C GLY A 421 8.20 -3.70 -11.65
N THR A 422 9.06 -4.26 -12.50
CA THR A 422 8.71 -5.42 -13.30
C THR A 422 9.46 -6.66 -12.81
N SER A 423 9.12 -7.82 -13.30
CA SER A 423 9.81 -9.07 -12.90
C SER A 423 11.31 -9.11 -13.27
N GLY A 424 11.77 -8.24 -14.17
CA GLY A 424 13.17 -8.19 -14.60
C GLY A 424 13.87 -6.84 -14.42
N ASP A 425 13.10 -5.75 -14.43
CA ASP A 425 13.62 -4.39 -14.51
C ASP A 425 12.80 -3.42 -13.65
N GLU A 426 13.37 -2.26 -13.34
CA GLU A 426 12.65 -1.12 -12.77
C GLU A 426 12.67 0.04 -13.77
N TRP A 427 11.53 0.72 -13.91
CA TRP A 427 11.28 1.76 -14.89
C TRP A 427 10.70 3.01 -14.24
N THR A 428 10.91 4.14 -14.88
CA THR A 428 10.19 5.39 -14.59
C THR A 428 9.43 5.85 -15.82
N ILE A 429 8.19 6.25 -15.65
CA ILE A 429 7.34 6.86 -16.68
C ILE A 429 6.99 8.28 -16.25
N GLY A 430 7.07 9.22 -17.17
CA GLY A 430 6.73 10.62 -16.91
C GLY A 430 6.83 11.46 -18.17
N GLY A 431 6.62 12.76 -18.06
CA GLY A 431 6.82 13.69 -19.17
C GLY A 431 8.24 13.65 -19.72
N ALA A 432 8.39 13.81 -21.04
CA ALA A 432 9.70 13.81 -21.70
C ALA A 432 10.57 14.97 -21.20
N ASN A 433 9.96 16.14 -20.95
CA ASN A 433 10.61 17.33 -20.42
C ASN A 433 10.21 17.58 -18.97
N SER A 434 11.14 18.11 -18.18
CA SER A 434 10.86 18.50 -16.79
C SER A 434 9.86 19.68 -16.77
N GLY A 435 8.77 19.50 -16.02
CA GLY A 435 7.72 20.54 -15.87
C GLY A 435 6.60 20.50 -16.91
N GLU A 436 6.64 19.56 -17.85
CA GLU A 436 5.52 19.32 -18.76
C GLU A 436 4.58 18.25 -18.19
N ALA A 437 3.28 18.39 -18.49
CA ALA A 437 2.25 17.47 -18.05
C ALA A 437 2.46 16.05 -18.60
N PHE A 438 2.19 15.06 -17.78
CA PHE A 438 2.14 13.67 -18.16
C PHE A 438 0.91 13.41 -19.06
N SER A 439 1.10 13.27 -20.36
CA SER A 439 0.04 13.13 -21.35
C SER A 439 0.39 12.11 -22.42
N SER A 440 -0.60 11.73 -23.24
CA SER A 440 -0.41 10.78 -24.36
C SER A 440 0.63 11.24 -25.40
N THR A 441 0.82 12.55 -25.53
CA THR A 441 1.78 13.15 -26.48
C THR A 441 3.14 13.42 -25.87
N ASN A 442 3.27 13.35 -24.54
CA ASN A 442 4.48 13.67 -23.79
C ASN A 442 4.76 12.60 -22.72
N VAL A 443 4.76 11.33 -23.10
CA VAL A 443 5.08 10.21 -22.23
C VAL A 443 6.40 9.57 -22.63
N GLN A 444 7.29 9.39 -21.65
CA GLN A 444 8.55 8.69 -21.84
C GLN A 444 8.78 7.66 -20.74
N ALA A 445 9.04 6.42 -21.12
CA ALA A 445 9.50 5.39 -20.20
C ALA A 445 11.03 5.25 -20.29
N GLN A 446 11.67 5.19 -19.12
CA GLN A 446 13.12 5.02 -19.00
C GLN A 446 13.42 3.85 -18.06
N LYS A 447 14.24 2.90 -18.52
CA LYS A 447 14.78 1.83 -17.70
C LYS A 447 15.81 2.40 -16.73
N GLN A 448 15.68 2.08 -15.44
CA GLN A 448 16.53 2.59 -14.39
C GLN A 448 17.46 1.51 -13.82
N SER A 449 16.98 0.27 -13.69
CA SER A 449 17.78 -0.85 -13.18
C SER A 449 17.31 -2.19 -13.75
N SER A 450 18.07 -3.26 -13.48
CA SER A 450 17.83 -4.61 -14.01
C SER A 450 17.82 -5.67 -12.89
N PHE A 451 17.27 -5.33 -11.72
CA PHE A 451 17.27 -6.25 -10.59
C PHE A 451 16.01 -7.12 -10.54
N GLY A 452 14.91 -6.61 -11.08
CA GLY A 452 13.60 -7.23 -11.03
C GLY A 452 12.97 -7.20 -9.65
N SER A 453 11.66 -7.06 -9.64
CA SER A 453 10.85 -6.85 -8.45
C SER A 453 9.99 -8.05 -8.11
N LYS A 454 9.70 -8.25 -6.82
CA LYS A 454 8.70 -9.19 -6.31
C LYS A 454 7.31 -8.58 -6.40
N THR A 455 6.26 -9.42 -6.56
CA THR A 455 4.85 -9.00 -6.45
C THR A 455 4.56 -8.59 -5.00
N MET A 456 4.99 -7.40 -4.67
CA MET A 456 4.80 -6.79 -3.35
C MET A 456 4.82 -5.27 -3.54
N ARG A 457 3.93 -4.57 -2.84
CA ARG A 457 3.88 -3.12 -2.91
C ARG A 457 5.21 -2.51 -2.46
N ALA A 458 5.77 -1.60 -3.26
CA ALA A 458 6.89 -0.78 -2.86
C ALA A 458 6.45 0.26 -1.81
N ILE A 459 7.36 0.67 -0.95
CA ILE A 459 7.08 1.59 0.16
C ILE A 459 7.99 2.81 0.04
N LEU A 460 7.42 3.99 0.22
CA LEU A 460 8.16 5.24 0.31
C LEU A 460 8.64 5.43 1.76
N LEU A 461 9.94 5.58 1.93
CA LEU A 461 10.57 6.05 3.15
C LEU A 461 11.15 7.44 2.89
N ASN A 462 10.64 8.46 3.58
CA ASN A 462 11.04 9.84 3.36
C ASN A 462 10.97 10.19 1.85
N ASP A 463 12.10 10.27 1.17
CA ASP A 463 12.23 10.61 -0.26
C ASP A 463 12.70 9.45 -1.14
N VAL A 464 12.91 8.25 -0.57
CA VAL A 464 13.40 7.07 -1.28
C VAL A 464 12.36 5.96 -1.36
N LEU A 465 12.31 5.28 -2.49
CA LEU A 465 11.40 4.16 -2.70
C LEU A 465 12.11 2.84 -2.38
N LEU A 466 11.57 2.08 -1.45
CA LEU A 466 12.05 0.73 -1.14
C LEU A 466 11.22 -0.32 -1.85
N PHE A 467 11.89 -1.27 -2.48
CA PHE A 467 11.26 -2.43 -3.10
C PHE A 467 12.01 -3.71 -2.78
N VAL A 468 11.30 -4.83 -2.86
CA VAL A 468 11.87 -6.15 -2.66
C VAL A 468 12.21 -6.76 -4.01
N GLN A 469 13.47 -7.17 -4.16
CA GLN A 469 13.94 -7.83 -5.37
C GLN A 469 13.23 -9.17 -5.58
N ARG A 470 13.05 -9.61 -6.83
CA ARG A 470 12.21 -10.74 -7.27
C ARG A 470 12.30 -12.03 -6.44
N ARG A 471 13.45 -12.33 -5.83
CA ARG A 471 13.65 -13.53 -4.98
C ARG A 471 13.19 -13.34 -3.53
N GLY A 472 12.71 -12.15 -3.15
CA GLY A 472 12.19 -11.89 -1.81
C GLY A 472 13.23 -11.73 -0.71
N ARG A 473 14.54 -11.73 -1.02
CA ARG A 473 15.63 -11.75 -0.03
C ARG A 473 16.40 -10.45 0.08
N LYS A 474 16.19 -9.53 -0.83
CA LYS A 474 16.93 -8.27 -0.86
C LYS A 474 15.96 -7.10 -0.91
N VAL A 475 16.20 -6.13 -0.04
CA VAL A 475 15.54 -4.84 -0.06
C VAL A 475 16.45 -3.85 -0.74
N ARG A 476 15.94 -3.16 -1.75
CA ARG A 476 16.68 -2.17 -2.50
C ARG A 476 16.05 -0.80 -2.35
N GLU A 477 16.91 0.20 -2.34
CA GLU A 477 16.54 1.60 -2.28
C GLU A 477 16.61 2.20 -3.68
N LEU A 478 15.48 2.58 -4.28
CA LEU A 478 15.46 3.26 -5.56
C LEU A 478 15.47 4.77 -5.33
N THR A 479 16.59 5.39 -5.64
CA THR A 479 16.83 6.82 -5.41
C THR A 479 17.56 7.45 -6.60
N TYR A 480 17.26 8.74 -6.85
CA TYR A 480 17.97 9.50 -7.88
C TYR A 480 19.35 9.93 -7.39
N ASN A 481 20.38 9.65 -8.17
CA ASN A 481 21.74 10.09 -7.91
C ASN A 481 22.14 11.15 -8.92
N PHE A 482 22.37 12.37 -8.44
CA PHE A 482 22.70 13.51 -9.27
C PHE A 482 24.05 13.37 -9.97
N GLU A 483 25.05 12.75 -9.33
CA GLU A 483 26.40 12.58 -9.89
C GLU A 483 26.41 11.63 -11.10
N ARG A 484 25.47 10.66 -11.11
CA ARG A 484 25.32 9.69 -12.21
C ARG A 484 24.25 10.10 -13.20
N ASP A 485 23.52 11.17 -12.92
CA ASP A 485 22.33 11.60 -13.65
C ASP A 485 21.34 10.44 -13.91
N GLY A 486 21.07 9.68 -12.87
CA GLY A 486 20.23 8.48 -13.00
C GLY A 486 19.80 7.88 -11.67
N TRP A 487 18.85 6.96 -11.75
CA TRP A 487 18.38 6.23 -10.59
C TRP A 487 19.31 5.06 -10.28
N VAL A 488 19.62 4.88 -9.01
CA VAL A 488 20.42 3.78 -8.49
C VAL A 488 19.60 2.96 -7.50
N ALA A 489 19.92 1.68 -7.38
CA ALA A 489 19.21 0.77 -6.47
C ALA A 489 20.18 -0.02 -5.59
N PRO A 490 20.87 0.64 -4.60
CA PRO A 490 21.74 -0.06 -3.66
C PRO A 490 20.97 -1.10 -2.85
N ASP A 491 21.71 -2.15 -2.44
CA ASP A 491 21.19 -3.24 -1.63
C ASP A 491 21.35 -2.90 -0.14
N LEU A 492 20.23 -2.74 0.57
CA LEU A 492 20.22 -2.43 2.00
C LEU A 492 20.41 -3.67 2.89
N THR A 493 20.44 -4.87 2.30
CA THR A 493 20.59 -6.14 3.03
C THR A 493 21.97 -6.73 2.94
N VAL A 494 22.91 -6.08 2.24
CA VAL A 494 24.22 -6.64 1.88
C VAL A 494 25.06 -7.09 3.10
N LEU A 495 24.97 -6.37 4.21
CA LEU A 495 25.70 -6.72 5.44
C LEU A 495 24.88 -7.61 6.38
N SER A 496 23.61 -7.87 6.08
CA SER A 496 22.66 -8.56 6.96
C SER A 496 21.80 -9.57 6.19
N GLU A 497 22.34 -10.19 5.14
CA GLU A 497 21.60 -11.04 4.22
C GLU A 497 20.90 -12.24 4.89
N HIS A 498 21.45 -12.77 5.99
CA HIS A 498 20.87 -13.85 6.77
C HIS A 498 19.55 -13.46 7.44
N VAL A 499 19.36 -12.18 7.78
CA VAL A 499 18.13 -11.68 8.41
C VAL A 499 16.94 -11.82 7.46
N THR A 500 17.14 -11.64 6.17
CA THR A 500 16.09 -11.72 5.14
C THR A 500 16.04 -13.07 4.39
N GLN A 501 16.80 -14.08 4.84
CA GLN A 501 16.95 -15.36 4.14
C GLN A 501 15.65 -16.15 4.01
N GLY A 502 14.70 -15.98 4.95
CA GLY A 502 13.37 -16.62 4.95
C GLY A 502 12.37 -16.01 3.96
N GLU A 503 12.80 -15.15 3.05
CA GLU A 503 11.99 -14.38 2.09
C GLU A 503 10.99 -13.43 2.74
N LEU A 504 11.01 -12.18 2.33
CA LEU A 504 10.04 -11.18 2.78
C LEU A 504 8.72 -11.35 2.02
N VAL A 505 7.62 -11.31 2.74
CA VAL A 505 6.26 -11.53 2.19
C VAL A 505 5.34 -10.34 2.39
N GLU A 506 5.66 -9.45 3.32
CA GLU A 506 4.93 -8.21 3.57
C GLU A 506 5.85 -7.15 4.17
N LEU A 507 5.59 -5.89 3.85
CA LEU A 507 6.29 -4.72 4.36
C LEU A 507 5.29 -3.72 4.93
N ALA A 508 5.67 -3.02 6.00
CA ALA A 508 4.97 -1.86 6.53
C ALA A 508 5.98 -0.85 7.07
N PHE A 509 5.71 0.43 6.93
CA PHE A 509 6.60 1.48 7.40
C PHE A 509 5.98 2.24 8.58
N GLN A 510 6.68 2.28 9.68
CA GLN A 510 6.42 3.11 10.84
C GLN A 510 7.31 4.35 10.75
N GLN A 511 6.72 5.53 10.70
CA GLN A 511 7.46 6.79 10.61
C GLN A 511 7.82 7.33 11.99
N GLN A 512 6.94 7.20 12.95
CA GLN A 512 7.11 7.72 14.30
C GLN A 512 6.86 6.61 15.35
N PRO A 513 7.61 6.59 16.47
CA PRO A 513 8.64 7.55 16.93
C PRO A 513 9.99 7.38 16.21
N ASP A 514 10.25 6.22 15.62
CA ASP A 514 11.44 5.89 14.86
C ASP A 514 11.06 5.43 13.46
N ALA A 515 11.88 5.79 12.47
CA ALA A 515 11.73 5.33 11.10
C ALA A 515 12.15 3.84 11.00
N ILE A 516 11.15 2.96 11.07
CA ILE A 516 11.36 1.49 11.03
C ILE A 516 10.57 0.89 9.88
N LEU A 517 11.27 0.19 8.99
CA LEU A 517 10.64 -0.72 8.03
C LEU A 517 10.41 -2.07 8.73
N TRP A 518 9.17 -2.41 8.98
CA TRP A 518 8.77 -3.73 9.46
C TRP A 518 8.54 -4.66 8.28
N ALA A 519 9.02 -5.89 8.38
CA ALA A 519 8.83 -6.89 7.35
C ALA A 519 8.52 -8.25 7.96
N VAL A 520 7.52 -8.94 7.40
CA VAL A 520 7.20 -10.33 7.73
C VAL A 520 7.94 -11.25 6.79
N ARG A 521 8.58 -12.27 7.34
CA ARG A 521 9.22 -13.35 6.58
C ARG A 521 8.25 -14.49 6.31
N GLY A 522 8.52 -15.26 5.25
CA GLY A 522 7.71 -16.42 4.88
C GLY A 522 7.69 -17.54 5.91
N ASP A 523 8.73 -17.62 6.77
CA ASP A 523 8.86 -18.56 7.87
C ASP A 523 8.25 -18.08 9.20
N GLY A 524 7.53 -16.95 9.20
CA GLY A 524 6.82 -16.43 10.37
C GLY A 524 7.66 -15.59 11.33
N GLN A 525 8.88 -15.21 10.97
CA GLN A 525 9.66 -14.27 11.75
C GLN A 525 9.36 -12.81 11.32
N LEU A 526 9.24 -11.91 12.28
CA LEU A 526 9.20 -10.47 12.03
C LEU A 526 10.63 -9.92 12.06
N VAL A 527 10.96 -9.06 11.11
CA VAL A 527 12.23 -8.34 11.08
C VAL A 527 11.96 -6.85 10.96
N GLY A 528 12.83 -6.05 11.55
CA GLY A 528 12.79 -4.60 11.45
C GLY A 528 14.10 -4.07 10.86
N MET A 529 14.01 -2.95 10.18
CA MET A 529 15.16 -2.18 9.72
C MET A 529 14.98 -0.74 10.19
N SER A 530 15.78 -0.32 11.18
CA SER A 530 15.89 1.11 11.50
C SER A 530 16.64 1.81 10.37
N TYR A 531 16.01 2.85 9.82
CA TYR A 531 16.54 3.55 8.66
C TYR A 531 16.59 5.05 8.89
N GLU A 532 17.81 5.59 8.90
CA GLU A 532 18.08 7.03 8.96
C GLU A 532 19.26 7.36 8.06
N ARG A 533 18.95 7.82 6.85
CA ARG A 533 19.94 7.99 5.79
C ARG A 533 20.99 9.05 6.13
N ASP A 534 20.56 10.15 6.72
CA ASP A 534 21.44 11.28 7.05
C ASP A 534 22.47 10.91 8.13
N GLN A 535 22.19 9.87 8.91
CA GLN A 535 23.09 9.31 9.91
C GLN A 535 23.76 8.00 9.45
N GLU A 536 23.59 7.61 8.18
CA GLU A 536 24.09 6.35 7.61
C GLU A 536 23.62 5.09 8.36
N VAL A 537 22.48 5.16 9.04
CA VAL A 537 21.90 4.04 9.79
C VAL A 537 21.01 3.21 8.86
N VAL A 538 21.44 1.99 8.61
CA VAL A 538 20.68 0.91 7.99
C VAL A 538 20.90 -0.32 8.87
N ALA A 539 20.04 -0.53 9.83
CA ALA A 539 20.26 -1.46 10.93
C ALA A 539 19.15 -2.48 11.01
N TRP A 540 19.44 -3.72 10.63
CA TRP A 540 18.52 -4.84 10.71
C TRP A 540 18.49 -5.46 12.10
N HIS A 541 17.31 -5.88 12.53
CA HIS A 541 17.08 -6.59 13.80
C HIS A 541 15.93 -7.58 13.66
N ARG A 542 15.97 -8.66 14.44
CA ARG A 542 14.99 -9.74 14.40
C ARG A 542 14.06 -9.69 15.61
N HIS A 543 12.83 -10.15 15.39
CA HIS A 543 11.83 -10.24 16.46
C HIS A 543 11.18 -11.60 16.48
N THR A 544 11.06 -12.14 17.69
CA THR A 544 10.45 -13.44 17.96
C THR A 544 9.34 -13.30 19.00
N THR A 545 8.41 -14.24 19.01
CA THR A 545 7.32 -14.37 19.97
C THR A 545 6.97 -15.85 20.13
N ASP A 546 6.15 -16.21 21.12
CA ASP A 546 5.54 -17.55 21.18
C ASP A 546 4.45 -17.66 20.08
N GLY A 547 4.88 -17.89 18.85
CA GLY A 547 4.05 -17.97 17.66
C GLY A 547 4.77 -17.52 16.38
N GLU A 548 4.01 -17.31 15.31
CA GLU A 548 4.49 -16.88 14.00
C GLU A 548 3.79 -15.58 13.59
N PHE A 549 4.56 -14.59 13.16
CA PHE A 549 4.00 -13.36 12.57
C PHE A 549 3.59 -13.64 11.12
N GLU A 550 2.34 -13.36 10.78
CA GLU A 550 1.80 -13.63 9.44
C GLU A 550 1.48 -12.38 8.63
N SER A 551 1.20 -11.25 9.29
CA SER A 551 0.94 -9.96 8.61
C SER A 551 1.34 -8.79 9.49
N VAL A 552 1.69 -7.66 8.85
CA VAL A 552 2.02 -6.39 9.52
C VAL A 552 1.40 -5.22 8.76
N ALA A 553 0.78 -4.30 9.48
CA ALA A 553 0.26 -3.05 8.93
C ALA A 553 0.56 -1.89 9.87
N THR A 554 0.73 -0.71 9.31
CA THR A 554 0.92 0.54 10.07
C THR A 554 -0.23 1.49 9.80
N VAL A 555 -0.67 2.18 10.83
CA VAL A 555 -1.64 3.26 10.76
C VAL A 555 -1.19 4.42 11.64
N TYR A 556 -1.65 5.62 11.33
CA TYR A 556 -1.34 6.79 12.14
C TYR A 556 -1.85 6.63 13.58
N GLY A 557 -1.08 7.12 14.53
CA GLY A 557 -1.52 7.21 15.92
C GLY A 557 -2.65 8.23 16.08
N LEU A 558 -3.58 7.95 16.98
CA LEU A 558 -4.70 8.84 17.26
C LEU A 558 -4.23 10.13 17.95
N SER A 559 -4.74 11.27 17.48
CA SER A 559 -4.55 12.58 18.12
C SER A 559 -3.09 12.98 18.32
N GLY A 560 -2.21 12.66 17.36
CA GLY A 560 -0.79 12.99 17.40
C GLY A 560 0.05 12.05 18.26
N ALA A 561 -0.45 10.84 18.57
CA ALA A 561 0.35 9.75 19.10
C ALA A 561 1.25 9.13 18.02
N ASP A 562 2.22 8.33 18.45
CA ASP A 562 3.10 7.59 17.57
C ASP A 562 2.31 6.63 16.65
N ASP A 563 2.87 6.30 15.49
CA ASP A 563 2.28 5.33 14.56
C ASP A 563 2.08 3.98 15.22
N GLU A 564 0.98 3.35 14.91
CA GLU A 564 0.65 2.03 15.44
C GLU A 564 1.02 0.92 14.45
N VAL A 565 1.69 -0.08 14.98
CA VAL A 565 2.05 -1.30 14.23
C VAL A 565 1.13 -2.43 14.65
N TRP A 566 0.30 -2.88 13.73
CA TRP A 566 -0.66 -3.94 13.91
C TRP A 566 -0.15 -5.23 13.27
N LEU A 567 -0.42 -6.35 13.91
CA LEU A 567 0.15 -7.65 13.60
C LEU A 567 -0.95 -8.72 13.56
N VAL A 568 -0.81 -9.67 12.65
CA VAL A 568 -1.47 -10.98 12.78
C VAL A 568 -0.43 -11.97 13.30
N VAL A 569 -0.73 -12.56 14.45
CA VAL A 569 0.14 -13.57 15.06
C VAL A 569 -0.60 -14.91 15.15
N LYS A 570 -0.03 -15.92 14.52
CA LYS A 570 -0.49 -17.30 14.63
C LYS A 570 0.11 -17.92 15.89
N ARG A 571 -0.75 -18.39 16.80
CA ARG A 571 -0.37 -18.98 18.08
C ARG A 571 -1.00 -20.35 18.26
N THR A 572 -0.39 -21.18 19.10
CA THR A 572 -0.97 -22.44 19.56
C THR A 572 -1.45 -22.25 20.99
N ILE A 573 -2.75 -22.20 21.19
CA ILE A 573 -3.40 -22.00 22.49
C ILE A 573 -4.20 -23.26 22.83
N ASN A 574 -3.92 -23.88 23.97
CA ASN A 574 -4.58 -25.12 24.40
C ASN A 574 -4.63 -26.18 23.27
N GLY A 575 -3.52 -26.37 22.55
CA GLY A 575 -3.40 -27.29 21.43
C GLY A 575 -4.12 -26.90 20.14
N GLN A 576 -4.79 -25.75 20.10
CA GLN A 576 -5.52 -25.24 18.94
C GLN A 576 -4.74 -24.12 18.25
N THR A 577 -4.76 -24.12 16.93
CA THR A 577 -4.26 -22.97 16.16
C THR A 577 -5.22 -21.79 16.30
N LYS A 578 -4.67 -20.63 16.64
CA LYS A 578 -5.38 -19.35 16.76
C LYS A 578 -4.63 -18.28 15.96
N ARG A 579 -5.36 -17.32 15.41
CA ARG A 579 -4.80 -16.12 14.80
C ARG A 579 -5.32 -14.91 15.52
N TYR A 580 -4.40 -14.17 16.10
CA TYR A 580 -4.73 -13.00 16.91
C TYR A 580 -4.33 -11.72 16.20
N ILE A 581 -5.20 -10.74 16.30
CA ILE A 581 -4.92 -9.36 15.92
C ILE A 581 -4.29 -8.71 17.16
N GLU A 582 -3.04 -8.37 17.04
CA GLU A 582 -2.23 -7.77 18.09
C GLU A 582 -1.65 -6.45 17.61
N ARG A 583 -1.28 -5.58 18.53
CA ARG A 583 -0.64 -4.30 18.23
C ARG A 583 0.56 -4.12 19.14
N PHE A 584 1.69 -3.66 18.60
CA PHE A 584 2.76 -3.16 19.48
C PHE A 584 2.22 -2.02 20.33
N LYS A 585 2.41 -2.12 21.62
CA LYS A 585 2.05 -1.00 22.49
C LYS A 585 3.04 0.12 22.25
N ALA A 586 2.52 1.32 21.97
CA ALA A 586 3.34 2.46 21.63
C ALA A 586 4.44 2.69 22.68
N ASP A 587 5.67 2.73 22.22
CA ASP A 587 6.80 3.17 23.03
C ASP A 587 6.74 4.70 23.08
N ASN A 588 6.03 5.22 24.07
CA ASN A 588 5.84 6.66 24.25
C ASN A 588 7.16 7.35 24.64
N ARG A 589 8.14 7.41 23.73
CA ARG A 589 9.40 8.13 24.00
C ARG A 589 9.18 9.60 24.27
N ALA A 590 8.25 10.26 23.60
CA ALA A 590 7.86 11.63 23.90
C ALA A 590 7.29 11.78 25.34
N LYS A 591 6.74 10.69 25.89
CA LYS A 591 6.25 10.58 27.27
C LYS A 591 7.18 9.79 28.20
N PHE A 592 8.40 9.49 27.75
CA PHE A 592 9.35 8.65 28.50
C PHE A 592 9.65 9.16 29.90
N GLU A 593 9.60 10.47 30.10
CA GLU A 593 9.74 11.07 31.40
C GLU A 593 8.50 10.93 32.31
N ALA A 594 7.33 10.79 31.69
CA ALA A 594 6.05 10.64 32.36
C ALA A 594 5.58 9.19 32.52
N GLN A 595 6.26 8.21 31.92
CA GLN A 595 5.93 6.80 32.10
C GLN A 595 6.18 6.34 33.53
N THR A 596 5.12 5.82 34.14
CA THR A 596 5.22 5.15 35.43
C THR A 596 5.51 3.66 35.22
N LYS A 597 6.01 2.97 36.26
CA LYS A 597 6.23 1.51 36.21
C LYS A 597 4.97 0.73 35.82
N ASP A 598 3.81 1.29 36.11
CA ASP A 598 2.51 0.70 35.81
C ASP A 598 2.16 0.77 34.31
N ASP A 599 2.89 1.59 33.54
CA ASP A 599 2.63 1.76 32.10
C ASP A 599 3.50 0.85 31.22
N TRP A 600 4.49 0.17 31.80
CA TRP A 600 5.36 -0.73 31.08
C TRP A 600 4.60 -1.86 30.39
N TRP A 601 4.98 -2.19 29.16
CA TRP A 601 4.33 -3.19 28.34
C TRP A 601 5.37 -4.03 27.59
N TYR A 602 5.99 -4.99 28.29
CA TYR A 602 7.05 -5.85 27.77
C TYR A 602 6.67 -7.33 27.81
N LEU A 603 5.40 -7.62 27.52
CA LEU A 603 4.83 -8.96 27.33
C LEU A 603 4.05 -9.00 26.02
N ASP A 604 4.07 -10.13 25.33
CA ASP A 604 3.32 -10.34 24.08
C ASP A 604 1.92 -10.90 24.36
N CYS A 605 0.99 -10.64 23.43
CA CYS A 605 -0.40 -11.06 23.54
C CYS A 605 -1.04 -10.68 24.88
N ALA A 606 -0.57 -9.57 25.45
CA ALA A 606 -0.87 -9.19 26.82
C ALA A 606 -2.19 -8.45 26.95
N LYS A 607 -2.78 -8.56 28.14
CA LYS A 607 -3.86 -7.70 28.61
C LYS A 607 -3.54 -7.06 29.95
N ARG A 608 -4.04 -5.84 30.13
CA ARG A 608 -3.91 -5.09 31.39
C ARG A 608 -5.22 -5.05 32.12
N TYR A 609 -5.19 -5.46 33.38
CA TYR A 609 -6.22 -5.16 34.35
C TYR A 609 -5.91 -3.81 35.01
N SER A 610 -6.91 -2.97 35.15
CA SER A 610 -6.84 -1.73 35.93
C SER A 610 -8.18 -1.51 36.62
N GLY A 611 -8.20 -1.54 37.93
CA GLY A 611 -9.44 -1.45 38.69
C GLY A 611 -9.24 -1.62 40.21
N THR A 612 -10.31 -2.04 40.87
CA THR A 612 -10.27 -2.33 42.33
C THR A 612 -9.26 -3.43 42.64
N ALA A 613 -8.51 -3.31 43.73
CA ALA A 613 -7.51 -4.30 44.10
C ALA A 613 -8.10 -5.71 44.19
N THR A 614 -7.56 -6.61 43.39
CA THR A 614 -7.98 -8.02 43.33
C THR A 614 -6.76 -8.93 43.17
N ALA A 615 -6.87 -10.17 43.64
CA ALA A 615 -5.91 -11.25 43.39
C ALA A 615 -6.26 -12.06 42.14
N THR A 616 -7.54 -12.06 41.71
CA THR A 616 -8.00 -12.81 40.57
C THR A 616 -8.10 -11.89 39.36
N ILE A 617 -7.31 -12.18 38.33
CA ILE A 617 -7.28 -11.43 37.08
C ILE A 617 -7.98 -12.24 36.00
N THR A 618 -9.11 -11.72 35.49
CA THR A 618 -9.96 -12.34 34.49
C THR A 618 -9.72 -11.76 33.10
N GLY A 619 -10.38 -12.32 32.06
CA GLY A 619 -10.30 -11.83 30.67
C GLY A 619 -9.10 -12.35 29.89
N LEU A 620 -8.48 -13.44 30.38
CA LEU A 620 -7.30 -14.09 29.78
C LEU A 620 -7.64 -15.36 28.98
N SER A 621 -8.90 -15.57 28.59
CA SER A 621 -9.32 -16.77 27.85
C SER A 621 -8.56 -17.01 26.53
N HIS A 622 -8.00 -15.94 25.94
CA HIS A 622 -7.14 -16.00 24.76
C HIS A 622 -5.77 -16.64 25.05
N LEU A 623 -5.39 -16.82 26.30
CA LEU A 623 -4.13 -17.48 26.77
C LEU A 623 -4.40 -18.76 27.55
N GLU A 624 -5.59 -19.37 27.40
CA GLU A 624 -5.96 -20.59 28.15
C GLU A 624 -4.89 -21.68 28.04
N GLY A 625 -4.50 -22.24 29.17
CA GLY A 625 -3.47 -23.28 29.26
C GLY A 625 -2.02 -22.81 29.06
N LYS A 626 -1.78 -21.52 28.82
CA LYS A 626 -0.43 -20.95 28.71
C LYS A 626 0.08 -20.47 30.07
N THR A 627 1.38 -20.65 30.30
CA THR A 627 2.08 -19.98 31.40
C THR A 627 2.37 -18.54 30.99
N VAL A 628 1.91 -17.60 31.76
CA VAL A 628 2.05 -16.16 31.51
C VAL A 628 2.95 -15.51 32.57
N SER A 629 3.74 -14.56 32.14
CA SER A 629 4.46 -13.69 33.07
C SER A 629 3.57 -12.54 33.51
N VAL A 630 3.76 -12.10 34.73
CA VAL A 630 2.89 -11.11 35.39
C VAL A 630 3.69 -9.94 35.90
N LEU A 631 3.25 -8.73 35.53
CA LEU A 631 3.76 -7.45 36.10
C LEU A 631 2.62 -6.79 36.89
N ALA A 632 2.72 -6.78 38.23
CA ALA A 632 1.70 -6.22 39.08
C ALA A 632 2.22 -4.98 39.82
N ASN A 633 1.56 -3.83 39.66
CA ASN A 633 1.97 -2.53 40.16
C ASN A 633 3.46 -2.22 39.89
N GLY A 634 3.95 -2.59 38.69
CA GLY A 634 5.33 -2.40 38.27
C GLY A 634 6.34 -3.41 38.82
N ALA A 635 5.93 -4.44 39.56
CA ALA A 635 6.79 -5.50 40.05
C ALA A 635 6.47 -6.84 39.41
N VAL A 636 7.50 -7.59 39.03
CA VAL A 636 7.35 -8.96 38.49
C VAL A 636 6.85 -9.88 39.59
N GLN A 637 5.84 -10.66 39.27
CA GLN A 637 5.29 -11.72 40.09
C GLN A 637 5.71 -13.09 39.54
N PRO A 638 5.57 -14.17 40.31
CA PRO A 638 5.72 -15.53 39.76
C PRO A 638 4.87 -15.74 38.52
N ASP A 639 5.38 -16.54 37.59
CA ASP A 639 4.65 -16.92 36.40
C ASP A 639 3.44 -17.79 36.78
N GLU A 640 2.29 -17.54 36.16
CA GLU A 640 1.03 -18.21 36.43
C GLU A 640 0.49 -18.91 35.19
N THR A 641 -0.22 -20.02 35.38
CA THR A 641 -0.88 -20.72 34.27
C THR A 641 -2.34 -20.30 34.18
N VAL A 642 -2.77 -19.86 33.02
CA VAL A 642 -4.16 -19.43 32.79
C VAL A 642 -5.08 -20.66 32.81
N ALA A 643 -6.07 -20.61 33.68
CA ALA A 643 -7.12 -21.65 33.79
C ALA A 643 -8.50 -20.98 33.86
N SER A 644 -9.44 -21.44 33.04
CA SER A 644 -10.79 -20.85 32.91
C SER A 644 -10.77 -19.35 32.63
N GLY A 645 -9.80 -18.91 31.80
CA GLY A 645 -9.64 -17.50 31.41
C GLY A 645 -9.16 -16.56 32.50
N GLN A 646 -8.55 -17.08 33.57
CA GLN A 646 -8.07 -16.26 34.71
C GLN A 646 -6.77 -16.83 35.31
N ILE A 647 -6.10 -15.96 36.09
CA ILE A 647 -4.97 -16.30 36.97
C ILE A 647 -5.27 -15.82 38.38
N THR A 648 -4.64 -16.42 39.39
CA THR A 648 -4.80 -16.02 40.81
C THR A 648 -3.43 -15.73 41.41
N LEU A 649 -3.25 -14.50 41.87
CA LEU A 649 -2.01 -14.00 42.46
C LEU A 649 -2.04 -14.15 44.00
N ASP A 650 -0.87 -14.17 44.60
CA ASP A 650 -0.73 -14.29 46.10
C ASP A 650 -1.25 -13.05 46.86
N LYS A 651 -1.28 -11.91 46.20
CA LYS A 651 -1.72 -10.63 46.79
C LYS A 651 -2.70 -9.92 45.85
N THR A 652 -3.39 -8.93 46.37
CA THR A 652 -4.28 -8.06 45.60
C THR A 652 -3.52 -6.90 44.98
N TYR A 653 -3.83 -6.60 43.71
CA TYR A 653 -3.22 -5.51 42.94
C TYR A 653 -4.28 -4.69 42.21
N THR A 654 -3.98 -3.40 41.99
CA THR A 654 -4.88 -2.48 41.24
C THR A 654 -4.57 -2.42 39.76
N LYS A 655 -3.31 -2.69 39.37
CA LYS A 655 -2.89 -2.74 37.96
C LYS A 655 -2.05 -4.00 37.75
N VAL A 656 -2.46 -4.84 36.81
CA VAL A 656 -1.76 -6.08 36.47
C VAL A 656 -1.69 -6.22 34.95
N LEU A 657 -0.48 -6.39 34.42
CA LEU A 657 -0.23 -6.80 33.06
C LEU A 657 0.09 -8.30 33.06
N ALA A 658 -0.66 -9.10 32.29
CA ALA A 658 -0.40 -10.52 32.11
C ALA A 658 -0.28 -10.86 30.62
N GLY A 659 0.73 -11.64 30.23
CA GLY A 659 0.96 -11.99 28.83
C GLY A 659 2.12 -12.97 28.67
N LEU A 660 2.43 -13.29 27.42
CA LEU A 660 3.49 -14.23 27.06
C LEU A 660 4.86 -13.54 27.20
N PRO A 661 5.83 -14.18 27.89
CA PRO A 661 7.19 -13.64 27.97
C PRO A 661 7.93 -13.76 26.64
N TYR A 662 8.85 -12.84 26.39
CA TYR A 662 9.86 -12.93 25.34
C TYR A 662 11.21 -12.43 25.85
N THR A 663 12.27 -12.98 25.29
CA THR A 663 13.64 -12.61 25.64
C THR A 663 14.20 -11.65 24.60
N SER A 664 14.86 -10.59 25.05
CA SER A 664 15.66 -9.72 24.20
C SER A 664 17.14 -10.05 24.37
N THR A 665 17.87 -10.18 23.28
CA THR A 665 19.28 -10.60 23.28
C THR A 665 20.12 -9.66 22.43
N ILE A 666 21.28 -9.27 22.97
CA ILE A 666 22.31 -8.53 22.26
C ILE A 666 23.60 -9.34 22.35
N LEU A 667 24.19 -9.68 21.21
CA LEU A 667 25.51 -10.26 21.08
C LEU A 667 26.33 -9.40 20.13
N PRO A 668 27.19 -8.49 20.63
CA PRO A 668 28.05 -7.66 19.77
C PRO A 668 28.97 -8.51 18.89
N MET A 669 29.56 -7.89 17.88
CA MET A 669 30.63 -8.51 17.09
C MET A 669 31.82 -8.86 17.98
N LYS A 670 32.64 -9.85 17.55
CA LYS A 670 33.82 -10.28 18.30
C LYS A 670 34.78 -9.13 18.61
N PHE A 671 35.33 -9.13 19.81
CA PHE A 671 36.28 -8.12 20.27
C PHE A 671 37.70 -8.46 19.75
N ASP A 672 37.96 -8.11 18.50
CA ASP A 672 39.28 -8.22 17.88
C ASP A 672 39.87 -6.84 17.69
N PHE A 673 41.15 -6.67 18.12
CA PHE A 673 41.89 -5.41 18.04
C PHE A 673 43.37 -5.68 17.90
N ASP A 674 44.12 -4.67 17.49
CA ASP A 674 45.58 -4.77 17.31
C ASP A 674 46.28 -4.39 18.62
N LEU A 675 47.18 -5.26 19.08
CA LEU A 675 48.16 -4.99 20.10
C LEU A 675 49.50 -4.56 19.44
N ARG A 676 50.44 -4.09 20.25
CA ARG A 676 51.77 -3.68 19.77
C ARG A 676 52.55 -4.82 19.06
N ASP A 677 52.24 -6.06 19.44
CA ASP A 677 52.86 -7.30 18.98
C ASP A 677 51.99 -8.12 18.01
N GLY A 678 50.93 -7.53 17.49
CA GLY A 678 50.05 -8.09 16.48
C GLY A 678 48.58 -8.19 16.89
N PRO A 679 47.70 -8.72 16.03
CA PRO A 679 46.28 -8.81 16.28
C PRO A 679 45.96 -9.79 17.42
N THR A 680 44.86 -9.50 18.14
CA THR A 680 44.35 -10.40 19.20
C THR A 680 43.61 -11.61 18.61
N ARG A 681 43.34 -11.62 17.32
CA ARG A 681 42.74 -12.75 16.63
C ARG A 681 43.66 -13.97 16.60
N GLY A 682 43.14 -15.11 16.96
CA GLY A 682 43.91 -16.35 17.14
C GLY A 682 44.66 -16.46 18.48
N ARG A 683 44.49 -15.50 19.38
CA ARG A 683 44.94 -15.57 20.76
C ARG A 683 43.82 -15.91 21.70
N LYS A 684 44.08 -16.66 22.76
CA LYS A 684 43.11 -16.87 23.83
C LYS A 684 42.86 -15.58 24.57
N LYS A 685 41.58 -15.25 24.75
CA LYS A 685 41.11 -14.02 25.38
C LYS A 685 40.22 -14.35 26.56
N ARG A 686 40.19 -13.48 27.54
CA ARG A 686 39.33 -13.56 28.71
C ARG A 686 38.69 -12.22 28.99
N ILE A 687 37.37 -12.19 29.08
CA ILE A 687 36.64 -11.01 29.55
C ILE A 687 36.54 -11.10 31.09
N ASN A 688 37.04 -10.09 31.79
CA ASN A 688 37.04 -10.05 33.25
C ASN A 688 35.89 -9.19 33.76
N ARG A 689 35.53 -8.15 33.01
CA ARG A 689 34.57 -7.16 33.43
C ARG A 689 33.90 -6.51 32.23
N VAL A 690 32.63 -6.24 32.38
CA VAL A 690 31.83 -5.49 31.42
C VAL A 690 31.16 -4.33 32.13
N GLU A 691 31.26 -3.16 31.55
CA GLU A 691 30.57 -1.96 32.00
C GLU A 691 29.50 -1.63 30.95
N VAL A 692 28.25 -1.65 31.35
CA VAL A 692 27.08 -1.46 30.48
C VAL A 692 26.48 -0.11 30.75
N SER A 693 26.50 0.79 29.77
CA SER A 693 25.85 2.08 29.85
C SER A 693 24.36 1.91 29.59
N LEU A 694 23.56 2.05 30.63
CA LEU A 694 22.11 1.86 30.61
C LEU A 694 21.35 3.19 30.62
N PHE A 695 20.14 3.19 30.09
CA PHE A 695 19.20 4.30 30.21
C PHE A 695 17.82 3.78 30.59
N LYS A 696 17.30 4.26 31.73
CA LYS A 696 15.98 3.88 32.29
C LYS A 696 15.70 2.37 32.19
N SER A 697 16.69 1.56 32.54
CA SER A 697 16.68 0.10 32.44
C SER A 697 16.56 -0.56 33.81
N LEU A 698 16.08 -1.78 33.83
CA LEU A 698 15.96 -2.57 35.02
C LEU A 698 16.29 -4.04 34.77
N ALA A 699 17.11 -4.63 35.66
CA ALA A 699 17.32 -6.07 35.75
C ALA A 699 17.80 -6.79 34.45
N GLY A 700 18.74 -6.23 33.69
CA GLY A 700 19.43 -6.95 32.62
C GLY A 700 20.39 -8.03 33.12
N GLU A 701 20.74 -8.98 32.29
CA GLU A 701 21.68 -10.07 32.59
C GLU A 701 22.82 -10.06 31.57
N ALA A 702 24.04 -10.39 32.00
CA ALA A 702 25.24 -10.56 31.17
C ALA A 702 25.83 -11.95 31.33
N SER A 703 26.44 -12.49 30.25
CA SER A 703 27.09 -13.78 30.23
C SER A 703 28.25 -13.79 29.24
N THR A 704 29.31 -14.56 29.51
CA THR A 704 30.43 -14.78 28.58
C THR A 704 30.30 -16.11 27.81
N ASN A 705 29.42 -17.01 28.24
CA ASN A 705 29.25 -18.35 27.65
C ASN A 705 27.81 -18.66 27.22
N GLY A 706 26.86 -17.72 27.46
CA GLY A 706 25.45 -17.89 27.14
C GLY A 706 24.67 -18.83 28.07
N THR A 707 25.33 -19.43 29.05
CA THR A 707 24.73 -20.39 30.00
C THR A 707 24.68 -19.88 31.43
N GLU A 708 25.76 -19.26 31.90
CA GLU A 708 25.85 -18.65 33.21
C GLU A 708 25.58 -17.16 33.12
N TRP A 709 24.56 -16.69 33.83
CA TRP A 709 24.05 -15.32 33.71
C TRP A 709 24.20 -14.58 35.03
N LEU A 710 24.70 -13.37 34.95
CA LEU A 710 24.86 -12.45 36.06
C LEU A 710 24.00 -11.21 35.85
N TRP A 711 23.37 -10.73 36.92
CA TRP A 711 22.57 -9.51 36.89
C TRP A 711 23.44 -8.28 36.64
N ILE A 712 23.03 -7.42 35.71
CA ILE A 712 23.74 -6.18 35.41
C ILE A 712 23.48 -5.13 36.52
N TYR A 713 22.25 -4.95 36.91
CA TYR A 713 21.83 -4.05 37.98
C TYR A 713 20.55 -4.58 38.61
N PRO A 714 20.66 -5.49 39.59
CA PRO A 714 19.48 -6.17 40.13
C PRO A 714 18.66 -5.27 41.06
N ARG A 715 19.30 -4.54 41.95
CA ARG A 715 18.69 -3.67 42.94
C ARG A 715 19.79 -2.98 43.78
N ASP A 716 19.55 -1.76 44.23
CA ASP A 716 20.42 -1.11 45.19
C ASP A 716 20.00 -1.44 46.64
N PHE A 717 20.94 -1.27 47.59
CA PHE A 717 20.70 -1.55 49.00
C PHE A 717 19.59 -0.65 49.60
N ASP A 718 19.47 0.58 49.11
CA ASP A 718 18.49 1.56 49.58
C ASP A 718 17.11 1.44 48.91
N ASP A 719 16.94 0.51 47.96
CA ASP A 719 15.66 0.31 47.29
C ASP A 719 14.61 -0.33 48.22
N PRO A 720 13.36 0.16 48.25
CA PRO A 720 12.29 -0.41 49.04
C PRO A 720 12.05 -1.89 48.75
N MET A 721 12.02 -2.75 49.74
CA MET A 721 11.91 -4.22 49.57
C MET A 721 10.54 -4.67 49.10
N ASP A 722 9.48 -3.89 49.29
CA ASP A 722 8.09 -4.20 48.95
C ASP A 722 7.59 -3.47 47.71
N ALA A 723 8.48 -2.77 47.02
CA ALA A 723 8.18 -2.06 45.77
C ALA A 723 9.16 -2.44 44.64
N SER A 724 8.74 -2.24 43.41
CA SER A 724 9.64 -2.35 42.24
C SER A 724 10.75 -1.30 42.39
N PRO A 725 12.03 -1.66 42.12
CA PRO A 725 13.11 -0.68 42.10
C PRO A 725 12.89 0.40 41.05
N PRO A 726 13.48 1.59 41.21
CA PRO A 726 13.41 2.62 40.16
C PRO A 726 14.24 2.23 38.93
N PRO A 727 13.86 2.70 37.71
CA PRO A 727 14.69 2.49 36.54
C PRO A 727 16.07 3.17 36.71
N PHE A 728 17.10 2.42 36.38
CA PHE A 728 18.49 2.88 36.48
C PHE A 728 18.93 3.58 35.18
N SER A 729 19.68 4.67 35.33
CA SER A 729 20.37 5.35 34.23
C SER A 729 21.80 5.64 34.66
N GLY A 730 22.77 5.11 33.95
CA GLY A 730 24.19 5.22 34.31
C GLY A 730 24.98 4.01 33.81
N ASP A 731 26.20 3.91 34.23
CA ASP A 731 27.11 2.82 33.87
C ASP A 731 27.07 1.76 34.96
N ALA A 732 26.69 0.55 34.61
CA ALA A 732 26.59 -0.59 35.51
C ALA A 732 27.74 -1.57 35.25
N GLU A 733 28.54 -1.84 36.27
CA GLU A 733 29.67 -2.76 36.19
C GLU A 733 29.22 -4.19 36.54
N VAL A 734 29.63 -5.15 35.71
CA VAL A 734 29.45 -6.60 35.94
C VAL A 734 30.81 -7.29 35.86
N VAL A 735 31.20 -7.91 36.98
CA VAL A 735 32.40 -8.74 37.03
C VAL A 735 32.01 -10.15 36.52
N VAL A 736 32.44 -10.47 35.33
CA VAL A 736 32.14 -11.77 34.67
C VAL A 736 33.29 -12.75 34.89
N ALA A 737 32.99 -13.96 35.32
CA ALA A 737 33.98 -15.03 35.47
C ALA A 737 34.17 -15.75 34.14
N GLY A 738 34.77 -15.07 33.13
CA GLY A 738 35.07 -15.69 31.86
C GLY A 738 36.32 -16.58 31.95
N ASP A 739 36.33 -17.65 31.17
CA ASP A 739 37.54 -18.46 30.94
C ASP A 739 38.31 -17.95 29.71
N TYR A 740 39.56 -18.35 29.58
CA TYR A 740 40.33 -18.09 28.38
C TYR A 740 39.78 -18.91 27.21
N SER A 741 39.21 -18.23 26.22
CA SER A 741 38.66 -18.84 25.00
C SER A 741 39.18 -18.14 23.75
N ASP A 742 39.08 -18.80 22.62
CA ASP A 742 39.36 -18.21 21.30
C ASP A 742 38.28 -17.19 20.91
N ASP A 743 37.04 -17.42 21.39
CA ASP A 743 35.89 -16.53 21.21
C ASP A 743 35.62 -15.78 22.51
N SER A 744 35.87 -14.49 22.53
CA SER A 744 35.54 -13.60 23.65
C SER A 744 34.18 -12.96 23.39
N ASP A 745 33.13 -13.69 23.72
CA ASP A 745 31.75 -13.21 23.53
C ASP A 745 31.21 -12.57 24.81
N ILE A 746 30.36 -11.58 24.65
CA ILE A 746 29.54 -11.02 25.74
C ILE A 746 28.08 -11.02 25.30
N TYR A 747 27.28 -11.77 25.99
CA TYR A 747 25.86 -11.84 25.78
C TYR A 747 25.19 -10.91 26.80
N LEU A 748 24.28 -10.06 26.33
CA LEU A 748 23.38 -9.31 27.19
C LEU A 748 21.95 -9.76 26.87
N ARG A 749 21.14 -9.96 27.91
CA ARG A 749 19.73 -10.29 27.72
C ARG A 749 18.81 -9.62 28.73
N GLN A 750 17.55 -9.49 28.33
CA GLN A 750 16.46 -9.17 29.24
C GLN A 750 15.32 -10.15 29.03
N ARG A 751 14.96 -10.93 30.06
CA ARG A 751 13.84 -11.88 30.02
C ARG A 751 12.64 -11.45 30.87
N LEU A 752 12.86 -10.59 31.86
CA LEU A 752 11.78 -10.08 32.69
C LEU A 752 11.02 -8.96 31.95
N PRO A 753 9.74 -8.70 32.27
CA PRO A 753 8.92 -7.70 31.58
C PRO A 753 9.29 -6.25 31.98
N TYR A 754 10.58 -5.94 31.89
CA TYR A 754 11.16 -4.65 32.24
C TYR A 754 11.80 -3.95 31.04
N PRO A 755 11.92 -2.60 31.07
CA PRO A 755 12.63 -1.85 30.06
C PRO A 755 14.14 -2.20 30.08
N PHE A 756 14.75 -2.20 28.89
CA PHE A 756 16.17 -2.44 28.72
C PHE A 756 16.72 -1.66 27.55
N THR A 757 17.48 -0.61 27.84
CA THR A 757 18.12 0.26 26.85
C THR A 757 19.62 0.31 27.11
N VAL A 758 20.40 -0.15 26.14
CA VAL A 758 21.87 -0.16 26.19
C VAL A 758 22.40 0.92 25.24
N ARG A 759 23.16 1.87 25.79
CA ARG A 759 23.77 2.97 25.03
C ARG A 759 25.16 2.63 24.52
N ALA A 760 25.99 2.03 25.38
CA ALA A 760 27.37 1.71 25.09
C ALA A 760 27.86 0.56 25.98
N LEU A 761 28.96 -0.05 25.59
CA LEU A 761 29.64 -1.10 26.36
C LEU A 761 31.13 -0.81 26.50
N VAL A 762 31.69 -1.03 27.70
CA VAL A 762 33.15 -1.08 27.91
C VAL A 762 33.51 -2.50 28.35
N VAL A 763 34.32 -3.18 27.55
CA VAL A 763 34.74 -4.55 27.85
C VAL A 763 36.21 -4.55 28.27
N LYS A 764 36.47 -5.03 29.49
CA LYS A 764 37.85 -5.23 30.02
C LYS A 764 38.30 -6.66 29.65
N LEU A 765 39.31 -6.73 28.82
CA LEU A 765 39.75 -7.96 28.22
C LEU A 765 41.25 -8.18 28.41
N ASP A 766 41.60 -9.42 28.79
CA ASP A 766 42.96 -9.92 28.80
C ASP A 766 43.17 -10.83 27.57
N ALA A 767 44.21 -10.55 26.78
CA ALA A 767 44.66 -11.46 25.75
C ALA A 767 45.96 -12.13 26.22
N TYR A 768 45.99 -13.45 26.12
CA TYR A 768 47.19 -14.23 26.44
C TYR A 768 48.16 -14.09 25.26
N GLY A 769 49.37 -13.59 25.55
CA GLY A 769 50.47 -13.56 24.59
C GLY A 769 51.46 -14.64 24.97
N ASP A 770 51.97 -15.39 24.01
CA ASP A 770 53.10 -16.30 24.20
C ASP A 770 54.33 -15.53 24.62
#